data_5dcf61a69f7f409f7b7dae2a543c354d
#
_entry.id   5dcf61a69f7f409f7b7dae2a543c354d
#
_cell.length_a   1.000
_cell.length_b   1.000
_cell.length_c   1.000
_cell.angle_alpha   90.00
_cell.angle_beta   90.00
_cell.angle_gamma   90.00
#
_symmetry.space_group_name_H-M   'P 1'
#
loop_
_entity.id
_entity.type
_entity.pdbx_description
1 polymer ?
#
loop_
_entity_poly.entity_id
_entity_poly.type
_entity_poly.pdbx_seq_one_letter_code
_entity_poly.pdbx_strand_id
1 'polypeptide(L)'
;VRGLAFVGALLAAAAAAAAEDSACPPPPAAIRPAAETVGTTPDRTQIEARHFTSDRRTGVSEFTGEVRLQREGQQVFSEYLRYDQPQDRIEARDRVRLEDAQGDVFATDRLELVLEDRTGETGPGTYTLAGTRRGARGDAERIEFAGHNRTILHRARYTTCPAGQDDWFLEVERLELDQAADIGTARHARVRYFGVPVFYFPYLNFPLSDERKSGFLMPRVGHTDKSGAELAVPYYFNLAPNYDDTLTPRFLAKRGLQLQNEFRYLGRSLDGRVDLEYLPSDDLYGDNRAAFHLRHRQTFGPHWTAVVDLRGVSDKQYLEDFGDRLEIAAQTHLPQNVEVRYGGPLLAFGARASGYQTVDPAIAPLDRPYARLPELRLTTSRPLAANRLNPTFEGEWVNFKRDVGVTGSRLNLAPGLSLPLARPWGFLTSRVAVRHLAYDLNEAGAGADETPSVTAGVFSLDGGLFLERLTQIGGRALTQTLEPRLFYLYVPYRDQDGLPRFDTGVPDLSFESLFRENRLVGGDRIADANQLTAALTTRFLDEADGAERLRLAIGRIYYFADRRVNVPAGTDTATASDYVAEAAAWLPANVAARAFLQWDPRRGEAARASFYLQYMPARDRIANLGYQFIRDTIEQLDASAEWPLGPRLALRARTMYSLRDDRNLESYAGLSYHSCCWAVRLFASRRLSGGTTQVNGIHFELELTGLGKLGEAPASPLKQGLFSFPAETPSRGGGG
;
A
#
# COMPACT_ATOMS: atom_id res chain seq x y z
N VAL A 1 -8.21 -17.89 28.68
CA VAL A 1 -6.91 -18.16 29.35
C VAL A 1 -5.98 -18.98 28.46
N ARG A 2 -6.47 -19.88 27.59
CA ARG A 2 -5.61 -20.68 26.68
C ARG A 2 -5.07 -19.86 25.49
N GLY A 3 -5.70 -18.78 25.08
CA GLY A 3 -5.24 -17.87 24.00
C GLY A 3 -4.08 -16.95 24.41
N LEU A 4 -4.03 -16.53 25.69
CA LEU A 4 -2.96 -15.67 26.21
C LEU A 4 -1.61 -16.40 26.38
N ALA A 5 -1.64 -17.71 26.60
CA ALA A 5 -0.42 -18.52 26.70
C ALA A 5 0.32 -18.66 25.37
N PHE A 6 -0.39 -18.62 24.24
CA PHE A 6 0.21 -18.73 22.91
C PHE A 6 0.91 -17.43 22.48
N VAL A 7 0.38 -16.28 22.84
CA VAL A 7 0.99 -14.96 22.58
C VAL A 7 2.25 -14.74 23.44
N GLY A 8 2.21 -15.18 24.70
CA GLY A 8 3.36 -15.11 25.61
C GLY A 8 4.53 -16.00 25.16
N ALA A 9 4.25 -17.17 24.60
CA ALA A 9 5.28 -18.09 24.09
C ALA A 9 5.93 -17.57 22.79
N LEU A 10 5.19 -16.89 21.93
CA LEU A 10 5.71 -16.25 20.72
C LEU A 10 6.64 -15.06 21.03
N LEU A 11 6.31 -14.26 22.04
CA LEU A 11 7.15 -13.13 22.47
C LEU A 11 8.42 -13.58 23.22
N ALA A 12 8.36 -14.68 23.96
CA ALA A 12 9.52 -15.22 24.68
C ALA A 12 10.52 -15.95 23.76
N ALA A 13 10.06 -16.57 22.67
CA ALA A 13 10.93 -17.23 21.68
C ALA A 13 11.68 -16.23 20.77
N ALA A 14 11.16 -15.00 20.65
CA ALA A 14 11.73 -13.95 19.78
C ALA A 14 13.00 -13.27 20.38
N ALA A 15 13.31 -13.46 21.65
CA ALA A 15 14.39 -12.74 22.32
C ALA A 15 15.79 -13.42 22.20
N ALA A 16 15.90 -14.62 21.62
CA ALA A 16 17.10 -15.45 21.74
C ALA A 16 17.97 -15.63 20.48
N ALA A 17 17.67 -14.99 19.35
CA ALA A 17 18.43 -15.19 18.11
C ALA A 17 18.99 -13.89 17.54
N ALA A 18 20.05 -13.37 18.14
CA ALA A 18 21.01 -12.48 17.47
C ALA A 18 22.02 -13.38 16.73
N ALA A 19 21.70 -13.79 15.49
CA ALA A 19 22.64 -14.50 14.63
C ALA A 19 23.35 -13.51 13.71
N GLU A 20 24.66 -13.69 13.57
CA GLU A 20 25.56 -12.91 12.73
C GLU A 20 25.04 -12.74 11.30
N ASP A 21 25.14 -11.52 10.80
CA ASP A 21 24.77 -11.07 9.46
C ASP A 21 25.65 -11.77 8.41
N SER A 22 25.21 -12.91 7.89
CA SER A 22 25.79 -13.46 6.66
C SER A 22 25.20 -12.71 5.48
N ALA A 23 25.71 -11.50 5.23
CA ALA A 23 25.36 -10.72 4.05
C ALA A 23 25.58 -11.56 2.80
N CYS A 24 24.65 -11.45 1.82
CA CYS A 24 24.90 -12.01 0.50
C CYS A 24 26.21 -11.42 -0.05
N PRO A 25 27.08 -12.22 -0.65
CA PRO A 25 28.27 -11.68 -1.26
C PRO A 25 27.85 -10.57 -2.24
N PRO A 26 28.55 -9.43 -2.26
CA PRO A 26 28.25 -8.39 -3.23
C PRO A 26 28.29 -9.01 -4.63
N PRO A 27 27.46 -8.54 -5.59
CA PRO A 27 27.61 -8.94 -6.97
C PRO A 27 29.08 -8.77 -7.37
N PRO A 28 29.64 -9.65 -8.22
CA PRO A 28 31.01 -9.47 -8.68
C PRO A 28 31.16 -8.02 -9.10
N ALA A 29 32.05 -7.31 -8.44
CA ALA A 29 32.30 -5.92 -8.77
C ALA A 29 32.61 -5.92 -10.25
N ALA A 30 31.89 -5.11 -11.04
CA ALA A 30 32.33 -4.78 -12.38
C ALA A 30 33.78 -4.37 -12.18
N ILE A 31 34.71 -5.19 -12.66
CA ILE A 31 36.12 -4.85 -12.64
C ILE A 31 36.19 -3.66 -13.59
N ARG A 32 35.97 -2.45 -13.06
CA ARG A 32 36.34 -1.24 -13.79
C ARG A 32 37.84 -1.42 -14.02
N PRO A 33 38.28 -1.56 -15.29
CA PRO A 33 39.69 -1.47 -15.56
C PRO A 33 40.13 -0.18 -14.87
N ALA A 34 41.15 -0.27 -14.03
CA ALA A 34 41.77 0.92 -13.45
C ALA A 34 41.98 1.85 -14.63
N ALA A 35 41.35 3.03 -14.59
CA ALA A 35 41.53 4.03 -15.61
C ALA A 35 42.97 4.53 -15.54
N GLU A 36 43.91 3.76 -16.03
CA GLU A 36 45.14 4.31 -16.54
C GLU A 36 44.77 5.09 -17.78
N THR A 37 44.65 6.39 -17.60
CA THR A 37 44.59 7.38 -18.68
C THR A 37 45.86 7.33 -19.49
N VAL A 38 46.04 6.29 -20.27
CA VAL A 38 46.90 6.30 -21.43
C VAL A 38 46.04 6.83 -22.58
N GLY A 39 46.46 7.93 -23.19
CA GLY A 39 45.72 8.63 -24.23
C GLY A 39 45.24 7.66 -25.32
N THR A 40 43.94 7.41 -25.34
CA THR A 40 43.26 6.57 -26.29
C THR A 40 43.12 7.30 -27.62
N THR A 41 44.00 7.01 -28.57
CA THR A 41 43.62 7.12 -29.99
C THR A 41 42.65 5.99 -30.26
N PRO A 42 41.42 6.24 -30.74
CA PRO A 42 40.31 5.26 -30.78
C PRO A 42 40.50 4.04 -31.66
N ASP A 43 41.51 3.89 -32.41
CA ASP A 43 41.59 2.90 -33.52
C ASP A 43 42.86 2.02 -33.51
N ARG A 44 43.54 1.89 -32.38
CA ARG A 44 44.75 1.06 -32.30
C ARG A 44 44.52 -0.23 -31.55
N THR A 45 44.75 -1.36 -32.22
CA THR A 45 44.88 -2.68 -31.58
C THR A 45 46.27 -2.78 -30.97
N GLN A 46 46.35 -2.98 -29.66
CA GLN A 46 47.58 -3.24 -28.93
C GLN A 46 47.65 -4.72 -28.57
N ILE A 47 48.78 -5.41 -28.92
CA ILE A 47 48.98 -6.81 -28.56
C ILE A 47 50.34 -6.94 -27.87
N GLU A 48 50.33 -7.57 -26.71
CA GLU A 48 51.49 -7.90 -25.89
C GLU A 48 51.62 -9.43 -25.84
N ALA A 49 52.81 -9.96 -26.04
CA ALA A 49 53.09 -11.41 -25.96
C ALA A 49 54.56 -11.65 -25.71
N ARG A 50 54.92 -12.89 -25.26
CA ARG A 50 56.35 -13.27 -25.10
C ARG A 50 57.08 -13.45 -26.40
N HIS A 51 56.40 -14.00 -27.44
CA HIS A 51 56.93 -14.21 -28.78
C HIS A 51 55.88 -13.85 -29.83
N PHE A 52 56.34 -13.28 -30.95
CA PHE A 52 55.47 -13.05 -32.09
C PHE A 52 56.19 -13.34 -33.40
N THR A 53 55.44 -13.79 -34.41
CA THR A 53 55.88 -13.99 -35.79
C THR A 53 54.89 -13.28 -36.69
N SER A 54 55.38 -12.53 -37.69
CA SER A 54 54.51 -11.80 -38.62
C SER A 54 54.96 -12.04 -40.07
N ASP A 55 54.02 -12.41 -40.94
CA ASP A 55 54.20 -12.48 -42.41
C ASP A 55 53.64 -11.21 -43.03
N ARG A 56 54.55 -10.32 -43.44
CA ARG A 56 54.19 -9.04 -44.07
C ARG A 56 53.45 -9.19 -45.41
N ARG A 57 53.55 -10.33 -46.06
CA ARG A 57 52.94 -10.58 -47.38
C ARG A 57 51.45 -10.91 -47.20
N THR A 58 51.11 -11.64 -46.21
CA THR A 58 49.72 -12.05 -45.88
C THR A 58 49.03 -11.12 -44.90
N GLY A 59 49.79 -10.31 -44.16
CA GLY A 59 49.26 -9.49 -43.08
C GLY A 59 48.87 -10.29 -41.82
N VAL A 60 49.29 -11.56 -41.71
CA VAL A 60 48.97 -12.44 -40.59
C VAL A 60 50.09 -12.40 -39.56
N SER A 61 49.73 -12.25 -38.31
CA SER A 61 50.65 -12.28 -37.19
C SER A 61 50.22 -13.33 -36.17
N GLU A 62 51.17 -14.09 -35.63
CA GLU A 62 50.94 -15.09 -34.60
C GLU A 62 51.70 -14.70 -33.33
N PHE A 63 51.00 -14.79 -32.18
CA PHE A 63 51.49 -14.40 -30.88
C PHE A 63 51.40 -15.61 -29.95
N THR A 64 52.41 -15.84 -29.12
CA THR A 64 52.44 -16.96 -28.19
C THR A 64 53.01 -16.55 -26.82
N GLY A 65 52.43 -17.14 -25.75
CA GLY A 65 52.83 -16.96 -24.37
C GLY A 65 52.29 -15.68 -23.76
N GLU A 66 51.35 -15.84 -22.83
CA GLU A 66 50.70 -14.76 -22.04
C GLU A 66 50.21 -13.60 -22.93
N VAL A 67 49.51 -13.93 -23.99
CA VAL A 67 49.04 -12.93 -24.98
C VAL A 67 47.94 -12.09 -24.37
N ARG A 68 48.10 -10.77 -24.53
CA ARG A 68 47.06 -9.78 -24.19
C ARG A 68 46.79 -8.87 -25.37
N LEU A 69 45.57 -8.87 -25.87
CA LEU A 69 45.08 -7.93 -26.87
C LEU A 69 44.16 -6.93 -26.23
N GLN A 70 44.33 -5.65 -26.56
CA GLN A 70 43.45 -4.57 -26.12
C GLN A 70 43.01 -3.69 -27.27
N ARG A 71 41.69 -3.45 -27.39
CA ARG A 71 41.08 -2.54 -28.39
C ARG A 71 39.75 -2.03 -27.88
N GLU A 72 39.52 -0.72 -27.91
CA GLU A 72 38.22 -0.07 -27.60
C GLU A 72 37.55 -0.54 -26.28
N GLY A 73 38.33 -0.76 -25.23
CA GLY A 73 37.84 -1.26 -23.93
C GLY A 73 37.61 -2.78 -23.88
N GLN A 74 37.84 -3.51 -24.97
CA GLN A 74 37.88 -4.97 -24.97
C GLN A 74 39.29 -5.47 -24.67
N GLN A 75 39.38 -6.57 -23.95
CA GLN A 75 40.63 -7.26 -23.66
C GLN A 75 40.47 -8.76 -23.90
N VAL A 76 41.43 -9.35 -24.65
CA VAL A 76 41.50 -10.79 -24.89
C VAL A 76 42.82 -11.31 -24.31
N PHE A 77 42.73 -12.30 -23.45
CA PHE A 77 43.87 -13.00 -22.87
C PHE A 77 43.88 -14.43 -23.41
N SER A 78 45.05 -14.95 -23.79
CA SER A 78 45.21 -16.33 -24.28
C SER A 78 46.67 -16.77 -24.24
N GLU A 79 46.93 -18.06 -24.48
CA GLU A 79 48.32 -18.56 -24.67
C GLU A 79 48.75 -18.48 -26.14
N TYR A 80 47.81 -18.54 -27.09
CA TYR A 80 48.01 -18.39 -28.51
C TYR A 80 46.99 -17.45 -29.11
N LEU A 81 47.44 -16.55 -30.00
CA LEU A 81 46.56 -15.65 -30.75
C LEU A 81 47.13 -15.46 -32.17
N ARG A 82 46.29 -15.68 -33.17
CA ARG A 82 46.52 -15.36 -34.54
C ARG A 82 45.68 -14.14 -34.93
N TYR A 83 46.32 -13.11 -35.48
CA TYR A 83 45.66 -11.89 -35.97
C TYR A 83 45.83 -11.76 -37.45
N ASP A 84 44.72 -11.76 -38.18
CA ASP A 84 44.63 -11.49 -39.61
C ASP A 84 44.22 -10.03 -39.79
N GLN A 85 45.22 -9.17 -40.09
CA GLN A 85 45.01 -7.74 -40.15
C GLN A 85 44.09 -7.33 -41.32
N PRO A 86 44.20 -7.90 -42.57
CA PRO A 86 43.27 -7.61 -43.67
C PRO A 86 41.79 -7.90 -43.37
N GLN A 87 41.51 -8.90 -42.55
CA GLN A 87 40.14 -9.30 -42.18
C GLN A 87 39.72 -8.79 -40.80
N ASP A 88 40.62 -8.08 -40.12
CA ASP A 88 40.48 -7.63 -38.75
C ASP A 88 40.00 -8.75 -37.79
N ARG A 89 40.46 -9.99 -38.01
CA ARG A 89 40.02 -11.22 -37.37
C ARG A 89 41.10 -11.78 -36.46
N ILE A 90 40.67 -12.16 -35.25
CA ILE A 90 41.50 -12.92 -34.32
C ILE A 90 41.02 -14.34 -34.18
N GLU A 91 41.95 -15.26 -33.97
CA GLU A 91 41.73 -16.62 -33.52
C GLU A 91 42.58 -16.81 -32.24
N ALA A 92 41.95 -16.95 -31.09
CA ALA A 92 42.62 -17.19 -29.81
C ALA A 92 42.36 -18.61 -29.34
N ARG A 93 43.38 -19.24 -28.72
CA ARG A 93 43.31 -20.61 -28.20
C ARG A 93 44.01 -20.70 -26.84
N ASP A 94 43.62 -21.72 -26.09
CA ASP A 94 44.20 -22.10 -24.80
C ASP A 94 44.00 -21.02 -23.75
N ARG A 95 43.10 -21.30 -22.79
CA ARG A 95 42.75 -20.42 -21.67
C ARG A 95 42.30 -19.02 -22.10
N VAL A 96 41.45 -18.95 -23.08
CA VAL A 96 40.96 -17.68 -23.65
C VAL A 96 40.00 -17.02 -22.65
N ARG A 97 40.25 -15.75 -22.35
CA ARG A 97 39.37 -14.88 -21.56
C ARG A 97 39.14 -13.57 -22.33
N LEU A 98 37.89 -13.33 -22.68
CA LEU A 98 37.44 -12.08 -23.29
C LEU A 98 36.74 -11.25 -22.21
N GLU A 99 37.19 -10.02 -22.00
CA GLU A 99 36.52 -9.00 -21.20
C GLU A 99 36.05 -7.88 -22.12
N ASP A 100 34.79 -7.50 -22.00
CA ASP A 100 34.25 -6.41 -22.80
C ASP A 100 34.23 -5.07 -22.06
N ALA A 101 33.89 -3.99 -22.77
CA ALA A 101 33.83 -2.64 -22.23
C ALA A 101 32.74 -2.47 -21.15
N GLN A 102 31.77 -3.35 -21.10
CA GLN A 102 30.68 -3.39 -20.08
C GLN A 102 31.09 -4.16 -18.82
N GLY A 103 32.24 -4.86 -18.88
CA GLY A 103 32.73 -5.70 -17.81
C GLY A 103 32.21 -7.14 -17.85
N ASP A 104 31.57 -7.54 -18.96
CA ASP A 104 31.19 -8.93 -19.19
C ASP A 104 32.43 -9.77 -19.45
N VAL A 105 32.49 -10.97 -18.86
CA VAL A 105 33.64 -11.86 -19.00
C VAL A 105 33.18 -13.19 -19.58
N PHE A 106 33.91 -13.63 -20.62
CA PHE A 106 33.72 -14.93 -21.29
C PHE A 106 35.01 -15.72 -21.23
N ALA A 107 34.94 -16.94 -20.72
CA ALA A 107 36.10 -17.82 -20.60
C ALA A 107 35.85 -19.12 -21.40
N THR A 108 36.79 -19.47 -22.28
CA THR A 108 36.69 -20.59 -23.24
C THR A 108 38.06 -21.10 -23.62
N ASP A 109 38.16 -22.20 -24.37
CA ASP A 109 39.41 -22.69 -24.93
C ASP A 109 39.65 -22.21 -26.35
N ARG A 110 38.62 -21.69 -27.05
CA ARG A 110 38.72 -21.18 -28.40
C ARG A 110 37.78 -20.01 -28.65
N LEU A 111 38.30 -18.95 -29.24
CA LEU A 111 37.57 -17.76 -29.70
C LEU A 111 37.96 -17.39 -31.13
N GLU A 112 37.00 -17.19 -32.00
CA GLU A 112 37.14 -16.54 -33.29
C GLU A 112 36.31 -15.25 -33.26
N LEU A 113 36.93 -14.11 -33.56
CA LEU A 113 36.27 -12.82 -33.46
C LEU A 113 36.79 -11.85 -34.54
N VAL A 114 35.88 -11.21 -35.28
CA VAL A 114 36.13 -10.01 -36.08
C VAL A 114 36.03 -8.82 -35.14
N LEU A 115 37.10 -8.06 -34.98
CA LEU A 115 37.19 -7.04 -33.92
C LEU A 115 36.33 -5.80 -34.24
N GLU A 116 36.30 -5.36 -35.53
CA GLU A 116 35.52 -4.18 -35.93
C GLU A 116 34.03 -4.36 -35.76
N ASP A 117 33.45 -5.44 -36.27
CA ASP A 117 32.01 -5.71 -36.20
C ASP A 117 31.60 -6.42 -34.93
N ARG A 118 32.55 -6.89 -34.13
CA ARG A 118 32.30 -7.75 -32.94
C ARG A 118 31.44 -8.96 -33.29
N THR A 119 31.73 -9.62 -34.38
CA THR A 119 31.07 -10.84 -34.83
C THR A 119 31.99 -12.03 -34.73
N GLY A 120 31.47 -13.16 -34.24
CA GLY A 120 32.32 -14.34 -34.07
C GLY A 120 31.68 -15.38 -33.15
N GLU A 121 32.46 -16.39 -32.78
CA GLU A 121 31.99 -17.46 -31.94
C GLU A 121 33.05 -18.04 -31.04
N THR A 122 32.58 -18.69 -29.94
CA THR A 122 33.46 -19.49 -29.08
C THR A 122 33.06 -20.96 -29.10
N GLY A 123 33.96 -21.83 -28.65
CA GLY A 123 33.62 -23.17 -28.20
C GLY A 123 32.86 -23.15 -26.87
N PRO A 124 32.75 -24.33 -26.21
CA PRO A 124 32.17 -24.39 -24.87
C PRO A 124 32.88 -23.45 -23.90
N GLY A 125 32.08 -22.76 -23.05
CA GLY A 125 32.69 -21.79 -22.16
C GLY A 125 31.73 -21.35 -21.04
N THR A 126 32.30 -20.60 -20.09
CA THR A 126 31.56 -19.96 -19.01
C THR A 126 31.49 -18.46 -19.25
N TYR A 127 30.45 -17.83 -18.71
CA TYR A 127 30.28 -16.39 -18.80
C TYR A 127 29.84 -15.77 -17.49
N THR A 128 30.21 -14.50 -17.28
CA THR A 128 29.74 -13.64 -16.20
C THR A 128 29.36 -12.31 -16.79
N LEU A 129 28.11 -11.88 -16.59
CA LEU A 129 27.54 -10.63 -17.08
C LEU A 129 27.54 -9.60 -15.94
N ALA A 130 28.38 -8.59 -16.01
CA ALA A 130 28.51 -7.54 -15.01
C ALA A 130 27.48 -6.41 -15.23
N GLY A 131 27.00 -6.22 -16.45
CA GLY A 131 26.03 -5.18 -16.83
C GLY A 131 24.65 -5.35 -16.21
N THR A 132 24.33 -6.51 -15.64
CA THR A 132 23.12 -6.71 -14.86
C THR A 132 23.35 -6.24 -13.42
N ARG A 133 22.40 -5.51 -12.82
CA ARG A 133 22.53 -4.91 -11.46
C ARG A 133 22.97 -5.89 -10.36
N ARG A 134 22.85 -7.19 -10.57
CA ARG A 134 23.19 -8.24 -9.60
C ARG A 134 24.21 -9.24 -10.10
N GLY A 135 24.71 -9.03 -11.34
CA GLY A 135 25.55 -10.01 -12.00
C GLY A 135 24.74 -11.26 -12.41
N ALA A 136 25.01 -11.79 -13.58
CA ALA A 136 24.50 -13.08 -13.99
C ALA A 136 25.66 -13.95 -14.45
N ARG A 137 25.52 -15.26 -14.34
CA ARG A 137 26.56 -16.20 -14.75
C ARG A 137 25.99 -17.48 -15.32
N GLY A 138 26.80 -18.19 -16.03
CA GLY A 138 26.43 -19.49 -16.58
C GLY A 138 27.50 -20.11 -17.44
N ASP A 139 27.09 -21.12 -18.18
CA ASP A 139 27.88 -21.84 -19.17
C ASP A 139 27.05 -22.04 -20.44
N ALA A 140 27.71 -22.20 -21.56
CA ALA A 140 27.09 -22.49 -22.82
C ALA A 140 27.98 -23.43 -23.65
N GLU A 141 27.36 -24.25 -24.51
CA GLU A 141 28.14 -25.08 -25.44
C GLU A 141 28.74 -24.27 -26.57
N ARG A 142 28.13 -23.13 -26.91
CA ARG A 142 28.65 -22.16 -27.90
C ARG A 142 28.13 -20.79 -27.57
N ILE A 143 28.98 -19.78 -27.66
CA ILE A 143 28.64 -18.36 -27.52
C ILE A 143 28.89 -17.72 -28.89
N GLU A 144 27.89 -17.08 -29.47
CA GLU A 144 27.92 -16.37 -30.72
C GLU A 144 27.82 -14.87 -30.46
N PHE A 145 28.78 -14.10 -30.88
CA PHE A 145 28.75 -12.64 -30.87
C PHE A 145 28.17 -12.17 -32.21
N ALA A 146 27.03 -11.51 -32.16
CA ALA A 146 26.28 -11.05 -33.35
C ALA A 146 26.28 -9.52 -33.47
N GLY A 147 27.37 -8.88 -33.07
CA GLY A 147 27.57 -7.45 -33.02
C GLY A 147 27.84 -6.91 -31.62
N HIS A 148 27.98 -5.58 -31.51
CA HIS A 148 28.40 -4.89 -30.26
C HIS A 148 27.46 -5.10 -29.07
N ASN A 149 26.16 -5.29 -29.32
CA ASN A 149 25.14 -5.32 -28.26
C ASN A 149 24.33 -6.63 -28.22
N ARG A 150 24.71 -7.63 -29.01
CA ARG A 150 23.93 -8.85 -29.16
C ARG A 150 24.81 -10.10 -29.02
N THR A 151 24.49 -10.89 -27.98
CA THR A 151 25.17 -12.17 -27.70
C THR A 151 24.14 -13.29 -27.71
N ILE A 152 24.44 -14.40 -28.38
CA ILE A 152 23.57 -15.56 -28.48
C ILE A 152 24.29 -16.76 -27.84
N LEU A 153 23.64 -17.37 -26.87
CA LEU A 153 24.14 -18.51 -26.11
C LEU A 153 23.34 -19.76 -26.50
N HIS A 154 24.03 -20.80 -26.96
CA HIS A 154 23.43 -22.05 -27.38
C HIS A 154 23.60 -23.14 -26.31
N ARG A 155 22.50 -23.82 -25.98
CA ARG A 155 22.43 -24.84 -24.93
C ARG A 155 23.06 -24.33 -23.62
N ALA A 156 22.53 -23.22 -23.13
CA ALA A 156 23.11 -22.48 -22.04
C ALA A 156 22.37 -22.67 -20.72
N ARG A 157 23.09 -22.47 -19.63
CA ARG A 157 22.53 -22.28 -18.29
C ARG A 157 22.75 -20.83 -17.86
N TYR A 158 21.76 -20.24 -17.25
CA TYR A 158 21.76 -18.85 -16.77
C TYR A 158 21.29 -18.81 -15.33
N THR A 159 21.98 -18.09 -14.46
CA THR A 159 21.56 -17.84 -13.07
C THR A 159 22.08 -16.50 -12.58
N THR A 160 21.39 -15.91 -11.58
CA THR A 160 21.85 -14.75 -10.81
C THR A 160 22.39 -15.17 -9.42
N CYS A 161 22.47 -16.46 -9.16
CA CYS A 161 23.05 -16.94 -7.91
C CYS A 161 24.55 -16.64 -7.85
N PRO A 162 25.09 -16.26 -6.68
CA PRO A 162 26.53 -16.07 -6.50
C PRO A 162 27.33 -17.32 -6.89
N ALA A 163 28.60 -17.13 -7.22
CA ALA A 163 29.50 -18.24 -7.53
C ALA A 163 29.54 -19.24 -6.34
N GLY A 164 29.41 -20.52 -6.66
CA GLY A 164 29.36 -21.59 -5.65
C GLY A 164 27.99 -21.87 -5.06
N GLN A 165 26.95 -21.12 -5.43
CA GLN A 165 25.56 -21.40 -5.08
C GLN A 165 24.78 -21.69 -6.37
N ASP A 166 24.38 -22.95 -6.56
CA ASP A 166 23.69 -23.42 -7.75
C ASP A 166 22.23 -23.79 -7.43
N ASP A 167 21.57 -22.90 -6.67
CA ASP A 167 20.22 -23.15 -6.16
C ASP A 167 19.20 -23.20 -7.30
N TRP A 168 19.37 -22.37 -8.33
CA TRP A 168 18.51 -22.39 -9.52
C TRP A 168 19.25 -22.04 -10.80
N PHE A 169 18.79 -22.60 -11.92
CA PHE A 169 19.21 -22.30 -13.27
C PHE A 169 18.04 -22.21 -14.23
N LEU A 170 18.17 -21.29 -15.20
CA LEU A 170 17.39 -21.30 -16.43
C LEU A 170 18.21 -22.08 -17.47
N GLU A 171 17.81 -23.31 -17.79
CA GLU A 171 18.37 -24.09 -18.89
C GLU A 171 17.64 -23.77 -20.19
N VAL A 172 18.36 -23.41 -21.24
CA VAL A 172 17.78 -22.94 -22.50
C VAL A 172 18.45 -23.60 -23.69
N GLU A 173 17.70 -23.85 -24.74
CA GLU A 173 18.26 -24.27 -26.01
C GLU A 173 18.98 -23.10 -26.72
N ARG A 174 18.36 -21.89 -26.63
CA ARG A 174 18.92 -20.64 -27.17
C ARG A 174 18.54 -19.47 -26.26
N LEU A 175 19.54 -18.73 -25.81
CA LEU A 175 19.40 -17.48 -25.07
C LEU A 175 20.01 -16.35 -25.89
N GLU A 176 19.24 -15.37 -26.25
CA GLU A 176 19.66 -14.18 -26.94
C GLU A 176 19.62 -13.00 -25.98
N LEU A 177 20.76 -12.35 -25.78
CA LEU A 177 20.93 -11.18 -24.94
C LEU A 177 21.12 -9.97 -25.87
N ASP A 178 20.14 -9.09 -25.92
CA ASP A 178 20.18 -7.83 -26.64
C ASP A 178 20.30 -6.69 -25.65
N GLN A 179 21.53 -6.18 -25.49
CA GLN A 179 21.82 -5.11 -24.53
C GLN A 179 21.25 -3.75 -24.97
N ALA A 180 21.13 -3.51 -26.30
CA ALA A 180 20.55 -2.28 -26.81
C ALA A 180 19.03 -2.23 -26.59
N ALA A 181 18.36 -3.36 -26.74
CA ALA A 181 16.93 -3.50 -26.45
C ALA A 181 16.67 -3.80 -24.97
N ASP A 182 17.71 -4.07 -24.18
CA ASP A 182 17.65 -4.46 -22.76
C ASP A 182 16.76 -5.71 -22.52
N ILE A 183 16.84 -6.71 -23.42
CA ILE A 183 16.00 -7.91 -23.40
C ILE A 183 16.86 -9.17 -23.46
N GLY A 184 16.58 -10.11 -22.56
CA GLY A 184 16.94 -11.51 -22.69
C GLY A 184 15.77 -12.29 -23.28
N THR A 185 16.00 -13.04 -24.37
CA THR A 185 15.02 -13.92 -25.02
C THR A 185 15.48 -15.36 -24.95
N ALA A 186 14.75 -16.19 -24.21
CA ALA A 186 15.04 -17.61 -24.05
C ALA A 186 14.02 -18.46 -24.82
N ARG A 187 14.52 -19.49 -25.52
CA ARG A 187 13.69 -20.49 -26.18
C ARG A 187 13.88 -21.85 -25.52
N HIS A 188 12.79 -22.62 -25.39
CA HIS A 188 12.76 -23.91 -24.71
C HIS A 188 13.38 -23.83 -23.31
N ALA A 189 12.97 -22.82 -22.54
CA ALA A 189 13.52 -22.51 -21.24
C ALA A 189 12.92 -23.44 -20.16
N ARG A 190 13.79 -24.08 -19.38
CA ARG A 190 13.45 -24.90 -18.22
C ARG A 190 14.03 -24.26 -16.97
N VAL A 191 13.17 -23.89 -16.04
CA VAL A 191 13.62 -23.44 -14.73
C VAL A 191 13.89 -24.67 -13.86
N ARG A 192 15.13 -24.85 -13.44
CA ARG A 192 15.50 -25.84 -12.45
C ARG A 192 15.72 -25.19 -11.10
N TYR A 193 15.14 -25.76 -10.06
CA TYR A 193 15.30 -25.34 -8.68
C TYR A 193 15.80 -26.53 -7.86
N PHE A 194 16.99 -26.40 -7.26
CA PHE A 194 17.74 -27.51 -6.66
C PHE A 194 17.82 -28.77 -7.56
N GLY A 195 18.07 -28.57 -8.84
CA GLY A 195 18.19 -29.63 -9.84
C GLY A 195 16.85 -30.20 -10.34
N VAL A 196 15.71 -29.85 -9.72
CA VAL A 196 14.37 -30.28 -10.14
C VAL A 196 13.78 -29.32 -11.14
N PRO A 197 13.30 -29.76 -12.34
CA PRO A 197 12.60 -28.89 -13.26
C PRO A 197 11.22 -28.50 -12.69
N VAL A 198 11.02 -27.21 -12.43
CA VAL A 198 9.78 -26.68 -11.83
C VAL A 198 8.88 -25.99 -12.83
N PHE A 199 9.44 -25.36 -13.89
CA PHE A 199 8.70 -24.67 -14.94
C PHE A 199 9.33 -24.92 -16.31
N TYR A 200 8.48 -24.89 -17.36
CA TYR A 200 8.88 -24.92 -18.76
C TYR A 200 8.18 -23.80 -19.52
N PHE A 201 8.96 -23.04 -20.27
CA PHE A 201 8.48 -21.97 -21.13
C PHE A 201 9.00 -22.22 -22.55
N PRO A 202 8.13 -22.42 -23.56
CA PRO A 202 8.59 -22.51 -24.96
C PRO A 202 9.31 -21.23 -25.41
N TYR A 203 8.87 -20.10 -24.86
CA TYR A 203 9.38 -18.77 -25.11
C TYR A 203 9.28 -17.93 -23.83
N LEU A 204 10.36 -17.27 -23.44
CA LEU A 204 10.45 -16.42 -22.26
C LEU A 204 11.25 -15.17 -22.56
N ASN A 205 10.69 -14.00 -22.29
CA ASN A 205 11.42 -12.72 -22.30
C ASN A 205 11.60 -12.22 -20.88
N PHE A 206 12.77 -11.64 -20.61
CA PHE A 206 13.04 -10.97 -19.34
C PHE A 206 13.93 -9.75 -19.55
N PRO A 207 13.81 -8.69 -18.70
CA PRO A 207 14.70 -7.55 -18.78
C PRO A 207 16.10 -7.91 -18.26
N LEU A 208 17.12 -7.35 -18.87
CA LEU A 208 18.51 -7.47 -18.41
C LEU A 208 18.83 -6.45 -17.32
N SER A 209 18.08 -5.35 -17.27
CA SER A 209 18.14 -4.31 -16.24
C SER A 209 16.87 -4.29 -15.37
N ASP A 210 16.74 -3.29 -14.49
CA ASP A 210 15.51 -3.08 -13.70
C ASP A 210 14.41 -2.31 -14.48
N GLU A 211 14.56 -2.11 -15.79
CA GLU A 211 13.53 -1.47 -16.59
C GLU A 211 12.32 -2.37 -16.78
N ARG A 212 11.15 -1.74 -16.88
CA ARG A 212 9.90 -2.48 -17.11
C ARG A 212 9.82 -3.00 -18.52
N LYS A 213 9.57 -4.29 -18.67
CA LYS A 213 9.39 -4.95 -19.98
C LYS A 213 8.16 -5.84 -19.96
N SER A 214 7.54 -5.98 -21.14
CA SER A 214 6.43 -6.92 -21.32
C SER A 214 6.92 -8.36 -21.19
N GLY A 215 6.15 -9.20 -20.48
CA GLY A 215 6.52 -10.60 -20.31
C GLY A 215 5.65 -11.31 -19.27
N PHE A 216 5.81 -12.62 -19.19
CA PHE A 216 5.18 -13.42 -18.15
C PHE A 216 5.78 -13.07 -16.78
N LEU A 217 4.90 -12.81 -15.83
CA LEU A 217 5.28 -12.79 -14.43
C LEU A 217 5.20 -14.21 -13.87
N MET A 218 5.82 -14.42 -12.71
CA MET A 218 5.83 -15.76 -12.13
C MET A 218 4.43 -16.23 -11.75
N PRO A 219 4.09 -17.49 -12.01
CA PRO A 219 2.82 -18.05 -11.64
C PRO A 219 2.61 -18.07 -10.13
N ARG A 220 1.39 -17.84 -9.68
CA ARG A 220 0.96 -18.00 -8.29
C ARG A 220 0.17 -19.30 -8.18
N VAL A 221 0.48 -20.08 -7.15
CA VAL A 221 -0.18 -21.36 -6.86
C VAL A 221 -0.77 -21.28 -5.45
N GLY A 222 -2.00 -21.76 -5.32
CA GLY A 222 -2.69 -21.77 -4.04
C GLY A 222 -3.77 -22.85 -3.98
N HIS A 223 -4.41 -22.90 -2.83
CA HIS A 223 -5.60 -23.74 -2.60
C HIS A 223 -6.51 -23.02 -1.61
N THR A 224 -7.80 -22.94 -1.92
CA THR A 224 -8.81 -22.49 -0.97
C THR A 224 -9.98 -23.46 -0.90
N ASP A 225 -10.66 -23.50 0.23
CA ASP A 225 -11.84 -24.38 0.38
C ASP A 225 -12.94 -24.03 -0.65
N LYS A 226 -13.06 -22.74 -1.02
CA LYS A 226 -14.09 -22.24 -1.95
C LYS A 226 -13.75 -22.43 -3.43
N SER A 227 -12.48 -22.30 -3.80
CA SER A 227 -12.07 -22.33 -5.22
C SER A 227 -11.33 -23.60 -5.62
N GLY A 228 -10.91 -24.42 -4.64
CA GLY A 228 -10.04 -25.57 -4.87
C GLY A 228 -8.60 -25.16 -5.15
N ALA A 229 -7.88 -25.98 -5.92
CA ALA A 229 -6.55 -25.62 -6.40
C ALA A 229 -6.61 -24.42 -7.34
N GLU A 230 -5.65 -23.53 -7.22
CA GLU A 230 -5.57 -22.27 -7.96
C GLU A 230 -4.20 -22.15 -8.65
N LEU A 231 -4.25 -21.73 -9.92
CA LEU A 231 -3.07 -21.37 -10.70
C LEU A 231 -3.36 -20.04 -11.41
N ALA A 232 -2.61 -19.01 -11.10
CA ALA A 232 -2.69 -17.72 -11.79
C ALA A 232 -1.38 -17.44 -12.53
N VAL A 233 -1.45 -17.09 -13.81
CA VAL A 233 -0.30 -16.84 -14.68
C VAL A 233 -0.39 -15.43 -15.25
N PRO A 234 0.14 -14.41 -14.55
CA PRO A 234 0.06 -13.03 -15.04
C PRO A 234 0.97 -12.79 -16.24
N TYR A 235 0.49 -12.01 -17.21
CA TYR A 235 1.29 -11.43 -18.27
C TYR A 235 1.24 -9.90 -18.19
N TYR A 236 2.39 -9.28 -18.05
CA TYR A 236 2.57 -7.84 -17.98
C TYR A 236 2.83 -7.25 -19.34
N PHE A 237 2.09 -6.20 -19.71
CA PHE A 237 2.25 -5.41 -20.91
C PHE A 237 2.82 -4.04 -20.54
N ASN A 238 4.08 -3.78 -20.90
CA ASN A 238 4.69 -2.46 -20.83
C ASN A 238 4.28 -1.67 -22.09
N LEU A 239 3.08 -1.10 -22.07
CA LEU A 239 2.50 -0.45 -23.26
C LEU A 239 3.21 0.88 -23.58
N ALA A 240 3.51 1.67 -22.52
CA ALA A 240 4.26 2.91 -22.63
C ALA A 240 4.91 3.27 -21.29
N PRO A 241 5.82 4.25 -21.22
CA PRO A 241 6.44 4.66 -19.96
C PRO A 241 5.46 5.07 -18.85
N ASN A 242 4.25 5.48 -19.23
CA ASN A 242 3.27 6.07 -18.35
C ASN A 242 1.94 5.30 -18.28
N TYR A 243 1.80 4.16 -18.95
CA TYR A 243 0.69 3.24 -18.78
C TYR A 243 1.10 1.80 -19.06
N ASP A 244 0.52 0.90 -18.32
CA ASP A 244 0.77 -0.53 -18.39
C ASP A 244 -0.50 -1.33 -18.14
N ASP A 245 -0.45 -2.61 -18.49
CA ASP A 245 -1.54 -3.53 -18.29
C ASP A 245 -1.04 -4.88 -17.79
N THR A 246 -1.82 -5.56 -16.98
CA THR A 246 -1.53 -6.92 -16.53
C THR A 246 -2.76 -7.79 -16.69
N LEU A 247 -2.69 -8.75 -17.60
CA LEU A 247 -3.74 -9.76 -17.76
C LEU A 247 -3.34 -11.03 -17.01
N THR A 248 -4.19 -11.50 -16.12
CA THR A 248 -3.97 -12.68 -15.30
C THR A 248 -5.07 -13.72 -15.51
N PRO A 249 -4.89 -14.71 -16.39
CA PRO A 249 -5.68 -15.92 -16.36
C PRO A 249 -5.47 -16.65 -15.01
N ARG A 250 -6.56 -16.91 -14.28
CA ARG A 250 -6.59 -17.59 -13.00
C ARG A 250 -7.48 -18.82 -13.12
N PHE A 251 -6.88 -20.00 -13.12
CA PHE A 251 -7.59 -21.27 -13.11
C PHE A 251 -7.98 -21.63 -11.69
N LEU A 252 -9.25 -21.95 -11.49
CA LEU A 252 -9.85 -22.31 -10.21
C LEU A 252 -10.47 -23.70 -10.38
N ALA A 253 -9.92 -24.72 -9.72
CA ALA A 253 -10.27 -26.11 -9.96
C ALA A 253 -11.75 -26.45 -9.72
N LYS A 254 -12.45 -25.67 -8.87
CA LYS A 254 -13.88 -25.86 -8.58
C LYS A 254 -14.80 -24.90 -9.34
N ARG A 255 -14.26 -23.89 -10.04
CA ARG A 255 -15.07 -22.78 -10.59
C ARG A 255 -14.82 -22.48 -12.05
N GLY A 256 -13.66 -22.88 -12.61
CA GLY A 256 -13.30 -22.60 -13.99
C GLY A 256 -12.21 -21.55 -14.16
N LEU A 257 -12.18 -20.88 -15.31
CA LEU A 257 -11.15 -19.91 -15.69
C LEU A 257 -11.65 -18.48 -15.45
N GLN A 258 -11.05 -17.77 -14.48
CA GLN A 258 -11.24 -16.35 -14.23
C GLN A 258 -10.16 -15.55 -14.98
N LEU A 259 -10.57 -14.49 -15.65
CA LEU A 259 -9.67 -13.51 -16.25
C LEU A 259 -9.65 -12.26 -15.35
N GLN A 260 -8.47 -11.87 -14.87
CA GLN A 260 -8.25 -10.65 -14.12
C GLN A 260 -7.40 -9.70 -14.98
N ASN A 261 -7.77 -8.44 -15.02
CA ASN A 261 -7.06 -7.41 -15.75
C ASN A 261 -6.82 -6.20 -14.84
N GLU A 262 -5.60 -5.69 -14.84
CA GLU A 262 -5.19 -4.48 -14.15
C GLU A 262 -4.55 -3.52 -15.14
N PHE A 263 -5.26 -2.45 -15.49
CA PHE A 263 -4.74 -1.37 -16.33
C PHE A 263 -4.41 -0.16 -15.47
N ARG A 264 -3.18 0.38 -15.58
CA ARG A 264 -2.70 1.54 -14.84
C ARG A 264 -2.21 2.62 -15.80
N TYR A 265 -2.45 3.87 -15.44
CA TYR A 265 -1.98 5.02 -16.20
C TYR A 265 -1.58 6.18 -15.28
N LEU A 266 -0.57 6.94 -15.73
CA LEU A 266 0.00 8.08 -15.02
C LEU A 266 0.32 9.19 -16.02
N GLY A 267 -0.29 10.35 -15.86
CA GLY A 267 0.02 11.56 -16.62
C GLY A 267 0.61 12.64 -15.71
N ARG A 268 0.89 13.80 -16.26
CA ARG A 268 1.43 14.93 -15.48
C ARG A 268 0.45 15.43 -14.42
N SER A 269 -0.84 15.32 -14.69
CA SER A 269 -1.92 15.85 -13.83
C SER A 269 -2.99 14.79 -13.53
N LEU A 270 -2.78 13.55 -13.91
CA LEU A 270 -3.75 12.47 -13.71
C LEU A 270 -3.04 11.16 -13.40
N ASP A 271 -3.70 10.36 -12.60
CA ASP A 271 -3.36 8.96 -12.33
C ASP A 271 -4.62 8.13 -12.22
N GLY A 272 -4.50 6.86 -12.53
CA GLY A 272 -5.62 5.96 -12.38
C GLY A 272 -5.31 4.50 -12.58
N ARG A 273 -6.30 3.68 -12.20
CA ARG A 273 -6.25 2.23 -12.29
C ARG A 273 -7.65 1.69 -12.56
N VAL A 274 -7.71 0.72 -13.46
CA VAL A 274 -8.92 -0.05 -13.76
C VAL A 274 -8.62 -1.52 -13.47
N ASP A 275 -9.36 -2.11 -12.55
CA ASP A 275 -9.33 -3.53 -12.25
C ASP A 275 -10.63 -4.16 -12.78
N LEU A 276 -10.51 -5.21 -13.57
CA LEU A 276 -11.61 -5.97 -14.14
C LEU A 276 -11.41 -7.44 -13.82
N GLU A 277 -12.47 -8.11 -13.41
CA GLU A 277 -12.48 -9.56 -13.22
C GLU A 277 -13.68 -10.16 -13.95
N TYR A 278 -13.48 -11.25 -14.65
CA TYR A 278 -14.54 -11.96 -15.36
C TYR A 278 -14.33 -13.47 -15.28
N LEU A 279 -15.34 -14.17 -14.81
CA LEU A 279 -15.40 -15.63 -14.73
C LEU A 279 -16.61 -16.10 -15.53
N PRO A 280 -16.41 -16.56 -16.77
CA PRO A 280 -17.49 -17.14 -17.53
C PRO A 280 -17.90 -18.49 -16.92
N SER A 281 -19.19 -18.68 -16.72
CA SER A 281 -19.79 -19.95 -16.24
C SER A 281 -19.09 -20.51 -15.00
N ASP A 282 -19.20 -19.78 -13.86
CA ASP A 282 -18.70 -20.31 -12.56
C ASP A 282 -19.40 -21.64 -12.25
N ASP A 283 -18.67 -22.76 -12.25
CA ASP A 283 -19.18 -24.10 -12.07
C ASP A 283 -19.94 -24.33 -10.75
N LEU A 284 -19.64 -23.52 -9.70
CA LEU A 284 -20.35 -23.58 -8.42
C LEU A 284 -21.53 -22.62 -8.34
N TYR A 285 -21.47 -21.49 -9.02
CA TYR A 285 -22.52 -20.47 -9.00
C TYR A 285 -23.55 -20.70 -10.11
N GLY A 286 -23.12 -21.26 -11.23
CA GLY A 286 -23.97 -21.62 -12.38
C GLY A 286 -24.23 -20.48 -13.37
N ASP A 287 -23.54 -19.35 -13.26
CA ASP A 287 -23.69 -18.19 -14.14
C ASP A 287 -22.35 -17.45 -14.30
N ASN A 288 -22.32 -16.46 -15.20
CA ASN A 288 -21.18 -15.57 -15.39
C ASN A 288 -21.02 -14.63 -14.20
N ARG A 289 -19.78 -14.40 -13.80
CA ARG A 289 -19.48 -13.51 -12.67
C ARG A 289 -18.45 -12.47 -13.06
N ALA A 290 -18.61 -11.25 -12.56
CA ALA A 290 -17.73 -10.14 -12.87
C ALA A 290 -17.56 -9.20 -11.69
N ALA A 291 -16.42 -8.51 -11.63
CA ALA A 291 -16.18 -7.37 -10.76
C ALA A 291 -15.41 -6.29 -11.51
N PHE A 292 -15.61 -5.05 -11.11
CA PHE A 292 -14.83 -3.93 -11.60
C PHE A 292 -14.52 -2.93 -10.49
N HIS A 293 -13.35 -2.27 -10.63
CA HIS A 293 -12.96 -1.15 -9.79
C HIS A 293 -12.21 -0.12 -10.64
N LEU A 294 -12.82 1.04 -10.86
CA LEU A 294 -12.20 2.19 -11.52
C LEU A 294 -11.80 3.22 -10.46
N ARG A 295 -10.52 3.54 -10.39
CA ARG A 295 -9.99 4.68 -9.64
C ARG A 295 -9.32 5.65 -10.58
N HIS A 296 -9.72 6.91 -10.50
CA HIS A 296 -9.12 7.98 -11.30
C HIS A 296 -9.00 9.25 -10.46
N ARG A 297 -7.86 9.89 -10.55
CA ARG A 297 -7.62 11.22 -9.98
C ARG A 297 -7.05 12.11 -11.07
N GLN A 298 -7.55 13.34 -11.13
CA GLN A 298 -7.04 14.35 -12.04
C GLN A 298 -7.02 15.73 -11.38
N THR A 299 -5.94 16.48 -11.60
CA THR A 299 -5.83 17.88 -11.19
C THR A 299 -5.88 18.77 -12.42
N PHE A 300 -6.67 19.87 -12.35
CA PHE A 300 -6.79 20.88 -13.38
C PHE A 300 -6.26 22.20 -12.83
N GLY A 301 -5.04 22.55 -13.17
CA GLY A 301 -4.34 23.69 -12.57
C GLY A 301 -4.16 23.55 -11.05
N PRO A 302 -3.97 24.64 -10.31
CA PRO A 302 -3.60 24.59 -8.88
C PRO A 302 -4.80 24.36 -7.94
N HIS A 303 -6.04 24.49 -8.42
CA HIS A 303 -7.20 24.59 -7.53
C HIS A 303 -8.26 23.50 -7.75
N TRP A 304 -8.28 22.83 -8.89
CA TRP A 304 -9.30 21.84 -9.20
C TRP A 304 -8.76 20.41 -9.11
N THR A 305 -9.54 19.54 -8.50
CA THR A 305 -9.27 18.09 -8.45
C THR A 305 -10.55 17.33 -8.77
N ALA A 306 -10.46 16.35 -9.67
CA ALA A 306 -11.51 15.37 -9.91
C ALA A 306 -11.06 14.01 -9.37
N VAL A 307 -11.98 13.28 -8.74
CA VAL A 307 -11.78 11.92 -8.22
C VAL A 307 -12.96 11.06 -8.66
N VAL A 308 -12.64 9.88 -9.19
CA VAL A 308 -13.61 8.83 -9.53
C VAL A 308 -13.21 7.57 -8.77
N ASP A 309 -14.14 6.97 -8.04
CA ASP A 309 -14.00 5.65 -7.40
C ASP A 309 -15.32 4.89 -7.63
N LEU A 310 -15.34 4.02 -8.63
CA LEU A 310 -16.52 3.25 -9.01
C LEU A 310 -16.22 1.77 -8.81
N ARG A 311 -17.03 1.09 -8.01
CA ARG A 311 -16.92 -0.34 -7.73
C ARG A 311 -18.21 -1.06 -8.01
N GLY A 312 -18.12 -2.27 -8.51
CA GLY A 312 -19.28 -3.09 -8.72
C GLY A 312 -18.93 -4.56 -8.89
N VAL A 313 -19.92 -5.39 -8.57
CA VAL A 313 -19.87 -6.86 -8.74
C VAL A 313 -21.16 -7.36 -9.38
N SER A 314 -21.09 -8.48 -10.05
CA SER A 314 -22.25 -9.10 -10.74
C SER A 314 -23.32 -9.60 -9.78
N ASP A 315 -22.92 -10.04 -8.60
CA ASP A 315 -23.78 -10.71 -7.64
C ASP A 315 -23.38 -10.46 -6.19
N LYS A 316 -24.28 -10.70 -5.27
CA LYS A 316 -24.10 -10.43 -3.85
C LYS A 316 -23.11 -11.37 -3.13
N GLN A 317 -22.82 -12.53 -3.72
CA GLN A 317 -21.90 -13.52 -3.12
C GLN A 317 -20.46 -13.36 -3.64
N TYR A 318 -20.23 -12.47 -4.63
CA TYR A 318 -18.94 -12.32 -5.28
C TYR A 318 -17.81 -12.04 -4.28
N LEU A 319 -18.00 -11.05 -3.39
CA LEU A 319 -16.98 -10.67 -2.40
C LEU A 319 -16.76 -11.75 -1.34
N GLU A 320 -17.81 -12.46 -0.97
CA GLU A 320 -17.72 -13.58 -0.03
C GLU A 320 -16.90 -14.73 -0.60
N ASP A 321 -17.05 -15.01 -1.90
CA ASP A 321 -16.39 -16.13 -2.58
C ASP A 321 -14.95 -15.82 -2.97
N PHE A 322 -14.67 -14.62 -3.49
CA PHE A 322 -13.38 -14.24 -4.06
C PHE A 322 -12.57 -13.28 -3.19
N GLY A 323 -13.16 -12.64 -2.18
CA GLY A 323 -12.43 -11.79 -1.24
C GLY A 323 -11.38 -12.60 -0.49
N ASP A 324 -10.12 -12.16 -0.55
CA ASP A 324 -8.97 -12.81 0.09
C ASP A 324 -8.82 -12.47 1.57
N ARG A 325 -9.49 -11.41 2.05
CA ARG A 325 -9.48 -10.90 3.41
C ARG A 325 -10.89 -10.72 3.95
N LEU A 326 -11.00 -10.80 5.30
CA LEU A 326 -12.27 -10.57 5.99
C LEU A 326 -12.83 -9.17 5.67
N GLU A 327 -12.01 -8.13 5.62
CA GLU A 327 -12.42 -6.76 5.32
C GLU A 327 -13.11 -6.64 3.95
N ILE A 328 -12.64 -7.37 2.92
CA ILE A 328 -13.25 -7.39 1.58
C ILE A 328 -14.49 -8.27 1.59
N ALA A 329 -14.39 -9.47 2.13
CA ALA A 329 -15.48 -10.45 2.15
C ALA A 329 -16.68 -9.99 3.01
N ALA A 330 -16.48 -9.11 3.99
CA ALA A 330 -17.50 -8.58 4.89
C ALA A 330 -18.05 -7.22 4.45
N GLN A 331 -17.68 -6.69 3.28
CA GLN A 331 -18.25 -5.44 2.77
C GLN A 331 -19.75 -5.61 2.52
N THR A 332 -20.54 -4.67 3.01
CA THR A 332 -21.99 -4.63 2.86
C THR A 332 -22.43 -3.75 1.70
N HIS A 333 -21.61 -2.73 1.37
CA HIS A 333 -21.87 -1.76 0.32
C HIS A 333 -20.58 -1.47 -0.48
N LEU A 334 -20.70 -1.43 -1.79
CA LEU A 334 -19.64 -0.97 -2.69
C LEU A 334 -19.90 0.48 -3.07
N PRO A 335 -19.02 1.42 -2.72
CA PRO A 335 -19.21 2.82 -3.04
C PRO A 335 -19.00 3.07 -4.55
N GLN A 336 -19.80 3.99 -5.08
CA GLN A 336 -19.70 4.54 -6.43
C GLN A 336 -19.66 6.05 -6.29
N ASN A 337 -18.52 6.68 -6.53
CA ASN A 337 -18.29 8.07 -6.23
C ASN A 337 -17.58 8.80 -7.38
N VAL A 338 -18.15 9.93 -7.80
CA VAL A 338 -17.54 10.88 -8.73
C VAL A 338 -17.58 12.24 -8.08
N GLU A 339 -16.44 12.88 -7.94
CA GLU A 339 -16.34 14.15 -7.23
C GLU A 339 -15.41 15.12 -7.96
N VAL A 340 -15.82 16.39 -8.04
CA VAL A 340 -14.98 17.51 -8.50
C VAL A 340 -14.90 18.53 -7.37
N ARG A 341 -13.71 18.94 -7.01
CA ARG A 341 -13.42 19.91 -5.95
C ARG A 341 -12.64 21.08 -6.50
N TYR A 342 -13.03 22.27 -6.06
CA TYR A 342 -12.25 23.50 -6.18
C TYR A 342 -11.76 23.92 -4.78
N GLY A 343 -10.47 24.18 -4.62
CA GLY A 343 -9.87 24.69 -3.39
C GLY A 343 -9.13 25.99 -3.64
N GLY A 344 -9.80 27.12 -3.46
CA GLY A 344 -9.20 28.45 -3.56
C GLY A 344 -8.94 29.06 -2.19
N PRO A 345 -8.24 30.20 -2.15
CA PRO A 345 -7.85 30.85 -0.87
C PRO A 345 -9.05 31.46 -0.11
N LEU A 346 -10.17 31.69 -0.76
CA LEU A 346 -11.35 32.34 -0.18
C LEU A 346 -12.57 31.44 -0.13
N LEU A 347 -12.65 30.48 -1.04
CA LEU A 347 -13.77 29.56 -1.12
C LEU A 347 -13.32 28.16 -1.53
N ALA A 348 -14.00 27.15 -1.03
CA ALA A 348 -13.94 25.80 -1.56
C ALA A 348 -15.34 25.39 -2.07
N PHE A 349 -15.36 24.75 -3.24
CA PHE A 349 -16.57 24.23 -3.86
C PHE A 349 -16.38 22.74 -4.16
N GLY A 350 -17.42 21.94 -3.94
CA GLY A 350 -17.45 20.52 -4.27
C GLY A 350 -18.75 20.17 -4.99
N ALA A 351 -18.64 19.38 -6.05
CA ALA A 351 -19.76 18.72 -6.68
C ALA A 351 -19.51 17.21 -6.68
N ARG A 352 -20.43 16.43 -6.12
CA ARG A 352 -20.30 14.99 -5.97
C ARG A 352 -21.56 14.27 -6.43
N ALA A 353 -21.38 13.16 -7.13
CA ALA A 353 -22.41 12.16 -7.37
C ALA A 353 -21.96 10.86 -6.68
N SER A 354 -22.76 10.36 -5.76
CA SER A 354 -22.41 9.13 -5.02
C SER A 354 -23.61 8.20 -4.89
N GLY A 355 -23.33 6.90 -5.04
CA GLY A 355 -24.26 5.82 -4.85
C GLY A 355 -23.59 4.60 -4.24
N TYR A 356 -24.37 3.53 -4.07
CA TYR A 356 -23.88 2.30 -3.46
C TYR A 356 -24.53 1.09 -4.13
N GLN A 357 -23.74 0.09 -4.45
CA GLN A 357 -24.25 -1.24 -4.70
C GLN A 357 -24.28 -2.00 -3.37
N THR A 358 -25.47 -2.29 -2.83
CA THR A 358 -25.62 -3.09 -1.61
C THR A 358 -25.47 -4.56 -1.97
N VAL A 359 -24.45 -5.20 -1.43
CA VAL A 359 -24.11 -6.61 -1.68
C VAL A 359 -24.54 -7.54 -0.54
N ASP A 360 -24.79 -7.03 0.67
CA ASP A 360 -25.31 -7.81 1.77
C ASP A 360 -26.81 -8.09 1.56
N PRO A 361 -27.23 -9.37 1.40
CA PRO A 361 -28.63 -9.72 1.22
C PRO A 361 -29.51 -9.49 2.45
N ALA A 362 -28.94 -9.37 3.65
CA ALA A 362 -29.67 -9.14 4.88
C ALA A 362 -30.18 -7.70 5.02
N ILE A 363 -29.65 -6.76 4.26
CA ILE A 363 -30.02 -5.34 4.31
C ILE A 363 -31.29 -5.13 3.49
N ALA A 364 -32.38 -4.80 4.20
CA ALA A 364 -33.66 -4.51 3.58
C ALA A 364 -33.59 -3.25 2.68
N PRO A 365 -34.41 -3.13 1.61
CA PRO A 365 -34.39 -1.97 0.72
C PRO A 365 -34.57 -0.63 1.42
N LEU A 366 -35.35 -0.55 2.48
CA LEU A 366 -35.55 0.66 3.30
C LEU A 366 -34.34 1.05 4.14
N ASP A 367 -33.42 0.11 4.42
CA ASP A 367 -32.24 0.35 5.23
C ASP A 367 -30.99 0.64 4.38
N ARG A 368 -31.12 0.57 3.05
CA ARG A 368 -30.03 0.91 2.14
C ARG A 368 -29.72 2.40 2.19
N PRO A 369 -28.44 2.79 2.13
CA PRO A 369 -28.06 4.20 2.08
C PRO A 369 -28.62 4.89 0.84
N TYR A 370 -29.01 6.16 0.98
CA TYR A 370 -29.42 6.98 -0.15
C TYR A 370 -28.26 7.30 -1.09
N ALA A 371 -28.52 7.25 -2.39
CA ALA A 371 -27.65 7.88 -3.36
C ALA A 371 -27.82 9.40 -3.29
N ARG A 372 -26.75 10.15 -3.50
CA ARG A 372 -26.71 11.61 -3.55
C ARG A 372 -26.39 12.04 -4.97
N LEU A 373 -27.39 12.48 -5.71
CA LEU A 373 -27.34 12.68 -7.16
C LEU A 373 -28.00 13.98 -7.59
N PRO A 374 -27.28 15.11 -7.63
CA PRO A 374 -25.94 15.38 -7.10
C PRO A 374 -25.94 15.91 -5.64
N GLU A 375 -24.76 16.07 -5.07
CA GLU A 375 -24.46 16.88 -3.90
C GLU A 375 -23.58 18.05 -4.32
N LEU A 376 -23.98 19.28 -3.96
CA LEU A 376 -23.20 20.50 -4.16
C LEU A 376 -22.86 21.09 -2.80
N ARG A 377 -21.61 21.42 -2.57
CA ARG A 377 -21.13 22.01 -1.31
C ARG A 377 -20.30 23.26 -1.60
N LEU A 378 -20.55 24.32 -0.86
CA LEU A 378 -19.80 25.56 -0.89
C LEU A 378 -19.40 25.95 0.52
N THR A 379 -18.11 26.19 0.74
CA THR A 379 -17.60 26.71 2.00
C THR A 379 -16.74 27.93 1.76
N THR A 380 -16.87 28.92 2.64
CA THR A 380 -16.00 30.10 2.62
C THR A 380 -15.64 30.49 4.04
N SER A 381 -14.42 30.95 4.23
CA SER A 381 -13.93 31.51 5.46
C SER A 381 -12.90 32.59 5.13
N ARG A 382 -13.15 33.83 5.54
CA ARG A 382 -12.25 34.93 5.26
C ARG A 382 -12.07 35.79 6.49
N PRO A 383 -10.85 35.84 7.06
CA PRO A 383 -10.55 36.81 8.12
C PRO A 383 -10.72 38.25 7.64
N LEU A 384 -11.47 39.05 8.38
CA LEU A 384 -11.61 40.49 8.18
C LEU A 384 -10.78 41.25 9.22
N ALA A 385 -10.27 42.42 8.83
CA ALA A 385 -9.63 43.38 9.73
C ALA A 385 -8.62 42.77 10.72
N ALA A 386 -7.43 42.47 10.25
CA ALA A 386 -6.31 41.96 11.05
C ALA A 386 -6.64 40.68 11.86
N ASN A 387 -7.38 39.76 11.25
CA ASN A 387 -7.75 38.44 11.79
C ASN A 387 -8.59 38.46 13.09
N ARG A 388 -9.30 39.57 13.34
CA ARG A 388 -10.14 39.67 14.54
C ARG A 388 -11.56 39.16 14.33
N LEU A 389 -12.11 39.24 13.10
CA LEU A 389 -13.47 38.82 12.80
C LEU A 389 -13.46 37.92 11.56
N ASN A 390 -14.05 36.76 11.67
CA ASN A 390 -14.03 35.74 10.64
C ASN A 390 -15.45 35.33 10.22
N PRO A 391 -16.01 35.91 9.14
CA PRO A 391 -17.26 35.43 8.57
C PRO A 391 -17.03 34.06 7.93
N THR A 392 -17.97 33.16 8.17
CA THR A 392 -18.01 31.83 7.59
C THR A 392 -19.33 31.58 6.88
N PHE A 393 -19.30 30.79 5.84
CA PHE A 393 -20.50 30.33 5.16
C PHE A 393 -20.31 28.86 4.75
N GLU A 394 -21.26 28.05 5.13
CA GLU A 394 -21.39 26.67 4.66
C GLU A 394 -22.73 26.50 3.99
N GLY A 395 -22.73 26.07 2.72
CA GLY A 395 -23.92 25.75 1.95
C GLY A 395 -23.82 24.36 1.37
N GLU A 396 -24.89 23.58 1.47
CA GLU A 396 -24.98 22.25 0.89
C GLU A 396 -26.36 22.10 0.25
N TRP A 397 -26.37 21.61 -1.00
CA TRP A 397 -27.59 21.14 -1.65
C TRP A 397 -27.38 19.71 -2.10
N VAL A 398 -28.33 18.82 -1.74
CA VAL A 398 -28.24 17.38 -2.03
C VAL A 398 -29.59 16.89 -2.55
N ASN A 399 -29.56 16.13 -3.64
CA ASN A 399 -30.73 15.38 -4.11
C ASN A 399 -30.55 13.90 -3.73
N PHE A 400 -31.43 13.39 -2.88
CA PHE A 400 -31.42 12.03 -2.33
C PHE A 400 -32.33 11.11 -3.15
N LYS A 401 -31.75 9.98 -3.61
CA LYS A 401 -32.44 8.96 -4.39
C LYS A 401 -32.33 7.59 -3.73
N ARG A 402 -33.42 6.86 -3.73
CA ARG A 402 -33.52 5.46 -3.31
C ARG A 402 -34.73 4.81 -3.98
N ASP A 403 -34.69 3.49 -4.20
CA ASP A 403 -35.76 2.76 -4.89
C ASP A 403 -37.08 2.76 -4.11
N VAL A 404 -37.02 2.90 -2.80
CA VAL A 404 -38.18 2.83 -1.89
C VAL A 404 -38.11 3.91 -0.81
N GLY A 405 -39.27 4.43 -0.41
CA GLY A 405 -39.41 5.46 0.64
C GLY A 405 -39.27 6.88 0.10
N VAL A 406 -39.31 7.84 1.02
CA VAL A 406 -39.25 9.28 0.72
C VAL A 406 -37.95 9.63 0.01
N THR A 407 -38.02 10.39 -1.07
CA THR A 407 -36.88 10.96 -1.79
C THR A 407 -37.04 12.46 -1.90
N GLY A 408 -36.05 13.18 -2.39
CA GLY A 408 -36.15 14.62 -2.60
C GLY A 408 -34.86 15.38 -2.41
N SER A 409 -34.91 16.68 -2.38
CA SER A 409 -33.74 17.52 -2.17
C SER A 409 -33.73 18.19 -0.81
N ARG A 410 -32.51 18.46 -0.32
CA ARG A 410 -32.23 19.21 0.90
C ARG A 410 -31.30 20.36 0.60
N LEU A 411 -31.64 21.56 1.07
CA LEU A 411 -30.77 22.72 1.15
C LEU A 411 -30.40 22.97 2.61
N ASN A 412 -29.12 23.03 2.93
CA ASN A 412 -28.59 23.37 4.24
C ASN A 412 -27.68 24.58 4.12
N LEU A 413 -28.03 25.69 4.80
CA LEU A 413 -27.26 26.93 4.81
C LEU A 413 -26.85 27.27 6.24
N ALA A 414 -25.57 27.62 6.42
CA ALA A 414 -25.00 27.97 7.71
C ALA A 414 -24.08 29.21 7.65
N PRO A 415 -24.63 30.43 7.44
CA PRO A 415 -23.85 31.64 7.63
C PRO A 415 -23.48 31.83 9.12
N GLY A 416 -22.24 32.24 9.36
CA GLY A 416 -21.73 32.43 10.72
C GLY A 416 -20.67 33.54 10.80
N LEU A 417 -20.41 33.95 12.02
CA LEU A 417 -19.40 34.93 12.37
C LEU A 417 -18.65 34.44 13.61
N SER A 418 -17.32 34.39 13.56
CA SER A 418 -16.48 34.02 14.70
C SER A 418 -15.46 35.10 15.03
N LEU A 419 -15.18 35.26 16.32
CA LEU A 419 -14.19 36.15 16.87
C LEU A 419 -13.15 35.33 17.64
N PRO A 420 -12.06 34.88 17.00
CA PRO A 420 -10.98 34.18 17.65
C PRO A 420 -10.04 35.18 18.35
N LEU A 421 -9.83 34.99 19.65
CA LEU A 421 -8.85 35.70 20.46
C LEU A 421 -7.81 34.70 20.94
N ALA A 422 -6.61 34.77 20.40
CA ALA A 422 -5.51 33.86 20.76
C ALA A 422 -4.35 34.64 21.42
N ARG A 423 -3.76 34.01 22.43
CA ARG A 423 -2.58 34.44 23.16
C ARG A 423 -1.68 33.22 23.40
N PRO A 424 -0.39 33.39 23.67
CA PRO A 424 0.51 32.28 23.97
C PRO A 424 0.01 31.37 25.13
N TRP A 425 -0.67 31.97 26.10
CA TRP A 425 -1.17 31.27 27.31
C TRP A 425 -2.61 30.75 27.20
N GLY A 426 -3.31 31.00 26.06
CA GLY A 426 -4.69 30.53 25.93
C GLY A 426 -5.44 31.14 24.76
N PHE A 427 -6.66 30.70 24.56
CA PHE A 427 -7.55 31.21 23.51
C PHE A 427 -8.98 31.34 24.01
N LEU A 428 -9.73 32.21 23.33
CA LEU A 428 -11.17 32.36 23.50
C LEU A 428 -11.78 32.63 22.12
N THR A 429 -12.67 31.78 21.64
CA THR A 429 -13.38 31.95 20.39
C THR A 429 -14.87 32.00 20.65
N SER A 430 -15.51 33.11 20.29
CA SER A 430 -16.96 33.21 20.26
C SER A 430 -17.46 33.05 18.83
N ARG A 431 -18.56 32.31 18.64
CA ARG A 431 -19.17 32.13 17.34
C ARG A 431 -20.69 32.26 17.42
N VAL A 432 -21.26 32.97 16.44
CA VAL A 432 -22.69 33.04 16.20
C VAL A 432 -22.96 32.59 14.77
N ALA A 433 -23.93 31.70 14.58
CA ALA A 433 -24.36 31.25 13.27
C ALA A 433 -25.86 31.05 13.22
N VAL A 434 -26.40 31.01 12.01
CA VAL A 434 -27.78 30.60 11.74
C VAL A 434 -27.72 29.36 10.86
N ARG A 435 -28.43 28.31 11.23
CA ARG A 435 -28.64 27.13 10.38
C ARG A 435 -30.05 27.11 9.85
N HIS A 436 -30.16 26.93 8.52
CA HIS A 436 -31.44 26.84 7.82
C HIS A 436 -31.46 25.56 6.99
N LEU A 437 -32.46 24.71 7.22
CA LEU A 437 -32.72 23.51 6.43
C LEU A 437 -34.04 23.71 5.70
N ALA A 438 -34.08 23.42 4.39
CA ALA A 438 -35.27 23.38 3.57
C ALA A 438 -35.25 22.13 2.71
N TYR A 439 -36.41 21.58 2.47
CA TYR A 439 -36.60 20.36 1.70
C TYR A 439 -37.61 20.58 0.58
N ASP A 440 -37.46 19.73 -0.44
CA ASP A 440 -38.42 19.54 -1.54
C ASP A 440 -38.53 18.02 -1.73
N LEU A 441 -39.65 17.43 -1.27
CA LEU A 441 -39.83 16.00 -1.08
C LEU A 441 -40.76 15.42 -2.15
N ASN A 442 -40.41 14.19 -2.55
CA ASN A 442 -41.26 13.35 -3.37
C ASN A 442 -41.73 12.16 -2.52
N GLU A 443 -42.99 11.76 -2.70
CA GLU A 443 -43.57 10.60 -1.99
C GLU A 443 -43.57 10.78 -0.45
N ALA A 444 -43.79 12.00 0.03
CA ALA A 444 -43.80 12.32 1.45
C ALA A 444 -44.89 11.62 2.27
N GLY A 445 -45.85 10.98 1.60
CA GLY A 445 -47.00 10.32 2.21
C GLY A 445 -48.25 11.23 2.29
N ALA A 446 -49.40 10.63 2.43
CA ALA A 446 -50.66 11.38 2.45
C ALA A 446 -50.73 12.33 3.67
N GLY A 447 -50.82 13.64 3.41
CA GLY A 447 -50.95 14.68 4.44
C GLY A 447 -49.63 15.17 5.03
N ALA A 448 -48.49 14.71 4.57
CA ALA A 448 -47.19 15.27 4.96
C ALA A 448 -46.86 16.54 4.16
N ASP A 449 -46.10 17.46 4.81
CA ASP A 449 -45.59 18.66 4.14
C ASP A 449 -44.47 18.24 3.14
N GLU A 450 -44.60 18.64 1.87
CA GLU A 450 -43.62 18.34 0.82
C GLU A 450 -42.45 19.32 0.84
N THR A 451 -42.62 20.50 1.47
CA THR A 451 -41.58 21.54 1.50
C THR A 451 -41.24 22.00 2.93
N PRO A 452 -40.99 21.05 3.89
CA PRO A 452 -40.76 21.45 5.26
C PRO A 452 -39.42 22.19 5.41
N SER A 453 -39.39 23.14 6.35
CA SER A 453 -38.18 23.90 6.65
C SER A 453 -38.01 24.15 8.14
N VAL A 454 -36.77 24.36 8.56
CA VAL A 454 -36.44 24.72 9.95
C VAL A 454 -35.24 25.65 10.01
N THR A 455 -35.32 26.63 10.94
CA THR A 455 -34.22 27.58 11.17
C THR A 455 -33.91 27.64 12.67
N ALA A 456 -32.61 27.56 13.02
CA ALA A 456 -32.16 27.75 14.41
C ALA A 456 -30.88 28.59 14.46
N GLY A 457 -30.78 29.44 15.49
CA GLY A 457 -29.55 30.12 15.83
C GLY A 457 -28.60 29.18 16.58
N VAL A 458 -27.30 29.35 16.35
CA VAL A 458 -26.24 28.62 17.06
C VAL A 458 -25.30 29.64 17.69
N PHE A 459 -25.08 29.51 18.98
CA PHE A 459 -24.06 30.28 19.72
C PHE A 459 -23.09 29.34 20.39
N SER A 460 -21.80 29.57 20.20
CA SER A 460 -20.75 28.83 20.90
C SER A 460 -19.69 29.75 21.48
N LEU A 461 -19.14 29.34 22.61
CA LEU A 461 -18.00 29.99 23.28
C LEU A 461 -16.99 28.89 23.66
N ASP A 462 -15.82 28.93 23.05
CA ASP A 462 -14.74 27.94 23.22
C ASP A 462 -13.51 28.64 23.80
N GLY A 463 -13.07 28.24 24.97
CA GLY A 463 -11.92 28.81 25.63
C GLY A 463 -11.03 27.78 26.29
N GLY A 464 -9.73 28.00 26.21
CA GLY A 464 -8.73 27.13 26.82
C GLY A 464 -7.49 27.90 27.30
N LEU A 465 -6.82 27.32 28.27
CA LEU A 465 -5.56 27.83 28.80
C LEU A 465 -4.43 26.85 28.51
N PHE A 466 -3.23 27.37 28.34
CA PHE A 466 -1.99 26.61 28.17
C PHE A 466 -1.07 26.91 29.36
N LEU A 467 -0.97 25.98 30.30
CA LEU A 467 -0.09 26.06 31.46
C LEU A 467 1.07 25.09 31.23
N GLU A 468 2.29 25.54 31.49
CA GLU A 468 3.49 24.75 31.25
C GLU A 468 4.39 24.70 32.47
N ARG A 469 5.05 23.57 32.66
CA ARG A 469 6.12 23.42 33.65
C ARG A 469 7.21 22.48 33.16
N LEU A 470 8.42 22.76 33.54
CA LEU A 470 9.54 21.83 33.38
C LEU A 470 9.43 20.71 34.42
N THR A 471 9.66 19.49 34.01
CA THR A 471 9.61 18.30 34.87
C THR A 471 10.68 17.30 34.43
N GLN A 472 10.97 16.32 35.27
CA GLN A 472 11.84 15.20 34.93
C GLN A 472 11.14 13.87 35.22
N ILE A 473 11.16 12.97 34.23
CA ILE A 473 10.61 11.60 34.37
C ILE A 473 11.66 10.63 33.82
N GLY A 474 12.08 9.67 34.65
CA GLY A 474 13.08 8.67 34.23
C GLY A 474 14.43 9.27 33.78
N GLY A 475 14.83 10.42 34.35
CA GLY A 475 16.07 11.10 34.00
C GLY A 475 16.02 11.95 32.72
N ARG A 476 14.85 12.06 32.08
CA ARG A 476 14.61 12.93 30.91
C ARG A 476 13.96 14.24 31.31
N ALA A 477 14.47 15.35 30.79
CA ALA A 477 13.87 16.65 30.92
C ALA A 477 12.68 16.75 29.96
N LEU A 478 11.51 17.09 30.49
CA LEU A 478 10.26 17.19 29.74
C LEU A 478 9.56 18.51 30.09
N THR A 479 8.89 19.12 29.12
CA THR A 479 7.88 20.15 29.38
C THR A 479 6.52 19.47 29.51
N GLN A 480 5.92 19.57 30.70
CA GLN A 480 4.52 19.16 30.90
C GLN A 480 3.60 20.34 30.64
N THR A 481 2.61 20.16 29.77
CA THR A 481 1.49 21.10 29.62
C THR A 481 0.29 20.67 30.45
N LEU A 482 -0.54 21.62 30.86
CA LEU A 482 -1.87 21.40 31.39
C LEU A 482 -2.83 22.34 30.68
N GLU A 483 -3.81 21.76 29.97
CA GLU A 483 -4.66 22.45 29.00
C GLU A 483 -6.14 22.25 29.37
N PRO A 484 -6.67 23.00 30.37
CA PRO A 484 -8.11 23.02 30.62
C PRO A 484 -8.83 23.73 29.49
N ARG A 485 -9.94 23.16 29.02
CA ARG A 485 -10.80 23.71 27.97
C ARG A 485 -12.26 23.64 28.37
N LEU A 486 -12.97 24.74 28.15
CA LEU A 486 -14.40 24.87 28.35
C LEU A 486 -15.04 25.25 27.01
N PHE A 487 -16.11 24.55 26.67
CA PHE A 487 -16.88 24.84 25.46
C PHE A 487 -18.36 24.90 25.81
N TYR A 488 -18.95 26.10 25.73
CA TYR A 488 -20.38 26.33 25.90
C TYR A 488 -21.06 26.36 24.56
N LEU A 489 -22.21 25.68 24.45
CA LEU A 489 -23.03 25.63 23.25
C LEU A 489 -24.49 25.87 23.58
N TYR A 490 -25.12 26.78 22.83
CA TYR A 490 -26.54 27.04 22.89
C TYR A 490 -27.17 26.99 21.49
N VAL A 491 -28.15 26.09 21.32
CA VAL A 491 -29.00 25.96 20.13
C VAL A 491 -30.42 25.76 20.61
N PRO A 492 -31.38 26.69 20.36
CA PRO A 492 -32.75 26.55 20.80
C PRO A 492 -33.42 25.36 20.12
N TYR A 493 -34.29 24.69 20.85
CA TYR A 493 -35.13 23.64 20.29
C TYR A 493 -36.00 24.19 19.14
N ARG A 494 -36.10 23.42 18.07
CA ARG A 494 -37.07 23.57 16.98
C ARG A 494 -37.68 22.21 16.71
N ASP A 495 -39.00 22.19 16.48
CA ASP A 495 -39.65 20.94 16.08
C ASP A 495 -39.18 20.52 14.69
N GLN A 496 -38.77 19.25 14.58
CA GLN A 496 -38.22 18.63 13.40
C GLN A 496 -38.79 17.23 13.16
N ASP A 497 -39.87 16.87 13.85
CA ASP A 497 -40.44 15.51 13.77
C ASP A 497 -40.99 15.21 12.37
N GLY A 498 -41.45 16.22 11.64
CA GLY A 498 -41.91 16.12 10.25
C GLY A 498 -40.81 16.07 9.20
N LEU A 499 -39.54 16.26 9.55
CA LEU A 499 -38.45 16.24 8.59
C LEU A 499 -38.04 14.82 8.21
N PRO A 500 -37.69 14.55 6.95
CA PRO A 500 -37.19 13.24 6.52
C PRO A 500 -35.87 12.91 7.20
N ARG A 501 -35.48 11.64 7.12
CA ARG A 501 -34.19 11.15 7.58
C ARG A 501 -33.43 10.49 6.44
N PHE A 502 -32.57 11.25 5.77
CA PHE A 502 -31.77 10.78 4.64
C PHE A 502 -30.40 10.25 5.09
N ASP A 503 -29.66 11.04 5.88
CA ASP A 503 -28.26 10.75 6.22
C ASP A 503 -27.90 11.04 7.70
N THR A 504 -28.88 11.42 8.52
CA THR A 504 -28.60 11.71 9.93
C THR A 504 -28.42 10.45 10.75
N GLY A 505 -27.39 10.42 11.57
CA GLY A 505 -27.08 9.40 12.53
C GLY A 505 -26.47 9.97 13.81
N VAL A 506 -26.32 9.10 14.82
CA VAL A 506 -25.60 9.41 16.05
C VAL A 506 -24.17 8.92 15.89
N PRO A 507 -23.18 9.81 15.87
CA PRO A 507 -21.79 9.39 15.80
C PRO A 507 -21.33 8.79 17.13
N ASP A 508 -20.29 8.00 17.05
CA ASP A 508 -19.59 7.54 18.25
C ASP A 508 -19.02 8.72 19.03
N LEU A 509 -19.17 8.66 20.36
CA LEU A 509 -18.61 9.68 21.23
C LEU A 509 -17.07 9.52 21.29
N SER A 510 -16.35 10.59 20.99
CA SER A 510 -14.89 10.71 21.05
C SER A 510 -14.51 12.00 21.76
N PHE A 511 -13.26 12.17 22.15
CA PHE A 511 -12.81 13.40 22.78
C PHE A 511 -13.03 14.64 21.91
N GLU A 512 -12.77 14.51 20.60
CA GLU A 512 -13.01 15.58 19.61
C GLU A 512 -14.51 15.90 19.47
N SER A 513 -15.37 14.89 19.50
CA SER A 513 -16.82 15.07 19.34
C SER A 513 -17.48 15.80 20.49
N LEU A 514 -16.83 15.91 21.67
CA LEU A 514 -17.31 16.69 22.82
C LEU A 514 -17.44 18.21 22.50
N PHE A 515 -16.74 18.69 21.47
CA PHE A 515 -16.69 20.12 21.09
C PHE A 515 -17.45 20.41 19.80
N ARG A 516 -18.28 19.49 19.30
CA ARG A 516 -19.10 19.70 18.10
C ARG A 516 -20.31 20.57 18.41
N GLU A 517 -20.65 21.48 17.47
CA GLU A 517 -21.85 22.30 17.55
C GLU A 517 -23.13 21.54 17.21
N ASN A 518 -23.02 20.40 16.51
CA ASN A 518 -24.13 19.48 16.27
C ASN A 518 -23.71 18.08 16.72
N ARG A 519 -24.44 17.53 17.70
CA ARG A 519 -24.17 16.16 18.20
C ARG A 519 -24.52 15.06 17.22
N LEU A 520 -25.31 15.38 16.20
CA LEU A 520 -25.69 14.45 15.14
C LEU A 520 -24.78 14.63 13.91
N VAL A 521 -24.51 13.55 13.19
CA VAL A 521 -23.88 13.60 11.87
C VAL A 521 -24.92 13.62 10.77
N GLY A 522 -24.51 13.94 9.53
CA GLY A 522 -25.44 14.19 8.43
C GLY A 522 -26.00 15.61 8.48
N GLY A 523 -26.97 15.89 7.64
CA GLY A 523 -27.47 17.23 7.47
C GLY A 523 -28.96 17.42 7.81
N ASP A 524 -29.73 16.37 8.17
CA ASP A 524 -31.19 16.46 8.29
C ASP A 524 -31.69 17.05 9.61
N ARG A 525 -30.81 17.22 10.58
CA ARG A 525 -31.21 17.69 11.92
C ARG A 525 -30.29 18.78 12.45
N ILE A 526 -30.86 19.79 13.06
CA ILE A 526 -30.18 20.78 13.88
C ILE A 526 -30.44 20.40 15.36
N ALA A 527 -29.47 19.76 15.98
CA ALA A 527 -29.62 19.29 17.35
C ALA A 527 -29.71 20.48 18.31
N ASP A 528 -30.75 20.47 19.18
CA ASP A 528 -30.90 21.42 20.27
C ASP A 528 -29.79 21.21 21.30
N ALA A 529 -29.30 22.30 21.90
CA ALA A 529 -28.23 22.26 22.90
C ALA A 529 -28.35 23.44 23.86
N ASN A 530 -28.15 23.15 25.13
CA ASN A 530 -27.77 24.09 26.19
C ASN A 530 -26.82 23.33 27.10
N GLN A 531 -25.52 23.48 26.84
CA GLN A 531 -24.53 22.58 27.41
C GLN A 531 -23.18 23.23 27.61
N LEU A 532 -22.43 22.68 28.57
CA LEU A 532 -21.04 23.02 28.84
C LEU A 532 -20.20 21.74 28.74
N THR A 533 -19.23 21.72 27.84
CA THR A 533 -18.17 20.72 27.82
C THR A 533 -17.01 21.21 28.68
N ALA A 534 -16.57 20.35 29.61
CA ALA A 534 -15.35 20.56 30.37
C ALA A 534 -14.36 19.44 30.03
N ALA A 535 -13.13 19.84 29.68
CA ALA A 535 -12.07 18.91 29.33
C ALA A 535 -10.73 19.37 29.89
N LEU A 536 -9.85 18.38 30.10
CA LEU A 536 -8.50 18.59 30.58
C LEU A 536 -7.57 17.71 29.72
N THR A 537 -6.55 18.32 29.13
CA THR A 537 -5.47 17.62 28.44
C THR A 537 -4.14 17.91 29.13
N THR A 538 -3.27 16.92 29.24
CA THR A 538 -1.88 17.09 29.67
C THR A 538 -0.97 16.38 28.67
N ARG A 539 0.10 17.06 28.29
CA ARG A 539 1.12 16.53 27.38
C ARG A 539 2.49 16.61 28.04
N PHE A 540 3.33 15.67 27.66
CA PHE A 540 4.73 15.63 28.05
C PHE A 540 5.58 15.68 26.79
N LEU A 541 6.23 16.81 26.56
CA LEU A 541 7.06 17.10 25.40
C LEU A 541 8.53 16.96 25.81
N ASP A 542 9.30 16.26 25.01
CA ASP A 542 10.75 16.08 25.25
C ASP A 542 11.48 17.40 24.97
N GLU A 543 12.29 17.88 25.92
CA GLU A 543 13.06 19.12 25.74
C GLU A 543 14.14 19.05 24.65
N ALA A 544 14.62 17.84 24.33
CA ALA A 544 15.69 17.66 23.37
C ALA A 544 15.23 17.78 21.92
N ASP A 545 14.02 17.32 21.61
CA ASP A 545 13.52 17.25 20.22
C ASP A 545 12.08 17.80 20.04
N GLY A 546 11.45 18.28 21.13
CA GLY A 546 10.07 18.77 21.12
C GLY A 546 9.00 17.71 20.90
N ALA A 547 9.37 16.43 20.83
CA ALA A 547 8.43 15.36 20.52
C ALA A 547 7.50 15.06 21.69
N GLU A 548 6.21 14.90 21.39
CA GLU A 548 5.21 14.44 22.39
C GLU A 548 5.50 12.99 22.78
N ARG A 549 5.74 12.75 24.08
CA ARG A 549 6.01 11.41 24.62
C ARG A 549 4.79 10.79 25.27
N LEU A 550 3.94 11.62 25.86
CA LEU A 550 2.70 11.18 26.50
C LEU A 550 1.64 12.26 26.36
N ARG A 551 0.44 11.86 26.01
CA ARG A 551 -0.76 12.70 26.03
C ARG A 551 -1.86 11.97 26.78
N LEU A 552 -2.49 12.66 27.71
CA LEU A 552 -3.68 12.20 28.42
C LEU A 552 -4.76 13.27 28.29
N ALA A 553 -5.96 12.86 27.95
CA ALA A 553 -7.10 13.76 27.84
C ALA A 553 -8.34 13.12 28.47
N ILE A 554 -9.14 13.92 29.16
CA ILE A 554 -10.43 13.53 29.72
C ILE A 554 -11.41 14.66 29.54
N GLY A 555 -12.67 14.33 29.25
CA GLY A 555 -13.70 15.34 29.08
C GLY A 555 -15.11 14.78 29.26
N ARG A 556 -16.07 15.69 29.48
CA ARG A 556 -17.48 15.39 29.67
C ARG A 556 -18.34 16.59 29.29
N ILE A 557 -19.56 16.34 28.80
CA ILE A 557 -20.59 17.36 28.57
C ILE A 557 -21.56 17.39 29.73
N TYR A 558 -21.88 18.58 30.22
CA TYR A 558 -22.96 18.85 31.20
C TYR A 558 -24.11 19.52 30.47
N TYR A 559 -25.30 19.00 30.58
CA TYR A 559 -26.52 19.45 29.92
C TYR A 559 -27.40 20.23 30.89
N PHE A 560 -27.81 21.45 30.49
CA PHE A 560 -28.64 22.35 31.26
C PHE A 560 -30.12 22.31 30.83
N ALA A 561 -30.41 21.55 29.78
CA ALA A 561 -31.76 21.32 29.28
C ALA A 561 -31.87 19.91 28.67
N ASP A 562 -33.07 19.37 28.66
CA ASP A 562 -33.40 18.14 27.95
C ASP A 562 -33.13 18.31 26.45
N ARG A 563 -32.61 17.26 25.82
CA ARG A 563 -32.37 17.22 24.38
C ARG A 563 -33.55 16.54 23.70
N ARG A 564 -34.24 17.28 22.85
CA ARG A 564 -35.49 16.86 22.23
C ARG A 564 -35.33 16.44 20.76
N VAL A 565 -34.30 16.92 20.07
CA VAL A 565 -33.98 16.51 18.68
C VAL A 565 -33.02 15.31 18.70
N ASN A 566 -33.54 14.10 18.64
CA ASN A 566 -32.76 12.84 18.71
C ASN A 566 -33.08 11.90 17.55
N VAL A 567 -32.19 10.91 17.36
CA VAL A 567 -32.33 9.81 16.39
C VAL A 567 -31.97 8.49 17.10
N PRO A 568 -32.94 7.56 17.29
CA PRO A 568 -34.37 7.69 17.02
C PRO A 568 -35.01 8.85 17.81
N ALA A 569 -36.20 9.30 17.35
CA ALA A 569 -36.92 10.37 18.01
C ALA A 569 -37.21 10.05 19.49
N GLY A 570 -37.18 11.06 20.33
CA GLY A 570 -37.39 10.93 21.78
C GLY A 570 -36.66 12.03 22.53
N THR A 571 -37.00 12.19 23.83
CA THR A 571 -36.36 13.17 24.71
C THR A 571 -35.30 12.49 25.58
N ASP A 572 -34.08 13.02 25.51
CA ASP A 572 -32.98 12.58 26.40
C ASP A 572 -32.87 13.56 27.58
N THR A 573 -33.15 13.07 28.78
CA THR A 573 -33.18 13.84 30.03
C THR A 573 -31.91 13.69 30.86
N ALA A 574 -30.87 13.00 30.35
CA ALA A 574 -29.61 12.85 31.08
C ALA A 574 -28.97 14.22 31.32
N THR A 575 -28.49 14.48 32.53
CA THR A 575 -27.88 15.76 32.91
C THR A 575 -26.42 15.88 32.49
N ALA A 576 -25.79 14.78 32.06
CA ALA A 576 -24.42 14.79 31.52
C ALA A 576 -24.15 13.57 30.63
N SER A 577 -23.17 13.69 29.76
CA SER A 577 -22.67 12.59 28.88
C SER A 577 -21.89 11.56 29.71
N ASP A 578 -21.47 10.50 29.07
CA ASP A 578 -20.41 9.63 29.58
C ASP A 578 -19.08 10.41 29.68
N TYR A 579 -18.16 9.93 30.50
CA TYR A 579 -16.78 10.39 30.46
C TYR A 579 -16.09 9.81 29.25
N VAL A 580 -15.31 10.65 28.57
CA VAL A 580 -14.41 10.23 27.48
C VAL A 580 -12.97 10.49 27.92
N ALA A 581 -12.15 9.46 27.87
CA ALA A 581 -10.73 9.56 28.16
C ALA A 581 -9.91 8.98 27.00
N GLU A 582 -8.81 9.64 26.68
CA GLU A 582 -7.84 9.21 25.68
C GLU A 582 -6.44 9.27 26.26
N ALA A 583 -5.61 8.30 25.89
CA ALA A 583 -4.18 8.27 26.19
C ALA A 583 -3.39 7.90 24.94
N ALA A 584 -2.28 8.58 24.71
CA ALA A 584 -1.31 8.24 23.69
C ALA A 584 0.10 8.36 24.27
N ALA A 585 0.94 7.35 24.05
CA ALA A 585 2.30 7.31 24.57
C ALA A 585 3.26 6.83 23.49
N TRP A 586 4.41 7.52 23.39
CA TRP A 586 5.54 7.14 22.56
C TRP A 586 6.75 6.90 23.47
N LEU A 587 6.95 5.63 23.78
CA LEU A 587 7.95 5.17 24.73
C LEU A 587 9.29 4.89 24.05
N PRO A 588 10.39 4.78 24.82
CA PRO A 588 11.66 4.29 24.29
C PRO A 588 11.54 2.93 23.60
N ALA A 589 12.54 2.56 22.82
CA ALA A 589 12.58 1.33 22.02
C ALA A 589 11.46 1.24 20.96
N ASN A 590 10.96 2.39 20.46
CA ASN A 590 9.92 2.47 19.43
C ASN A 590 8.63 1.71 19.81
N VAL A 591 8.19 1.89 21.02
CA VAL A 591 6.88 1.44 21.52
C VAL A 591 5.89 2.59 21.45
N ALA A 592 4.77 2.39 20.76
CA ALA A 592 3.65 3.33 20.75
C ALA A 592 2.40 2.66 21.34
N ALA A 593 1.69 3.35 22.19
CA ALA A 593 0.45 2.87 22.80
C ALA A 593 -0.64 3.94 22.68
N ARG A 594 -1.88 3.50 22.45
CA ARG A 594 -3.09 4.34 22.49
C ARG A 594 -4.16 3.62 23.27
N ALA A 595 -4.91 4.38 24.05
CA ALA A 595 -6.08 3.89 24.76
C ALA A 595 -7.22 4.90 24.62
N PHE A 596 -8.42 4.39 24.53
CA PHE A 596 -9.66 5.13 24.52
C PHE A 596 -10.63 4.48 25.51
N LEU A 597 -11.36 5.28 26.28
CA LEU A 597 -12.39 4.83 27.20
C LEU A 597 -13.59 5.78 27.18
N GLN A 598 -14.76 5.24 26.93
CA GLN A 598 -16.04 5.86 27.19
C GLN A 598 -16.67 5.15 28.40
N TRP A 599 -16.81 5.87 29.52
CA TRP A 599 -17.32 5.34 30.76
C TRP A 599 -18.70 5.91 31.09
N ASP A 600 -19.69 5.05 31.24
CA ASP A 600 -21.04 5.41 31.68
C ASP A 600 -21.12 5.41 33.21
N PRO A 601 -21.11 6.59 33.84
CA PRO A 601 -21.13 6.65 35.30
C PRO A 601 -22.49 6.25 35.94
N ARG A 602 -23.56 6.22 35.16
CA ARG A 602 -24.88 5.82 35.61
C ARG A 602 -24.98 4.30 35.77
N ARG A 603 -24.32 3.57 34.88
CA ARG A 603 -24.26 2.11 34.93
C ARG A 603 -23.03 1.60 35.68
N GLY A 604 -22.01 2.45 35.85
CA GLY A 604 -20.73 2.07 36.47
C GLY A 604 -19.85 1.16 35.61
N GLU A 605 -20.00 1.23 34.27
CA GLU A 605 -19.31 0.34 33.36
C GLU A 605 -18.86 1.07 32.07
N ALA A 606 -17.92 0.47 31.36
CA ALA A 606 -17.49 0.97 30.05
C ALA A 606 -18.59 0.78 29.00
N ALA A 607 -18.88 1.83 28.24
CA ALA A 607 -19.68 1.74 27.01
C ALA A 607 -18.83 1.34 25.82
N ARG A 608 -17.60 1.87 25.76
CA ARG A 608 -16.60 1.54 24.73
C ARG A 608 -15.20 1.61 25.33
N ALA A 609 -14.35 0.72 24.91
CA ALA A 609 -12.93 0.77 25.22
C ALA A 609 -12.11 0.27 24.03
N SER A 610 -10.97 0.86 23.83
CA SER A 610 -9.97 0.29 22.92
C SER A 610 -8.57 0.51 23.47
N PHE A 611 -7.71 -0.44 23.21
CA PHE A 611 -6.29 -0.37 23.55
C PHE A 611 -5.48 -0.88 22.39
N TYR A 612 -4.39 -0.17 22.08
CA TYR A 612 -3.52 -0.49 20.98
C TYR A 612 -2.08 -0.32 21.40
N LEU A 613 -1.27 -1.33 21.12
CA LEU A 613 0.16 -1.35 21.35
C LEU A 613 0.88 -1.74 20.08
N GLN A 614 1.87 -0.97 19.69
CA GLN A 614 2.80 -1.28 18.62
C GLN A 614 4.23 -1.26 19.16
N TYR A 615 4.98 -2.29 18.82
CA TYR A 615 6.41 -2.40 19.08
C TYR A 615 7.14 -2.57 17.76
N MET A 616 8.00 -1.60 17.40
CA MET A 616 8.74 -1.57 16.13
C MET A 616 10.21 -1.21 16.38
N PRO A 617 11.02 -2.13 16.98
CA PRO A 617 12.42 -1.85 17.31
C PRO A 617 13.29 -1.60 16.08
N ALA A 618 12.91 -2.14 14.91
CA ALA A 618 13.58 -1.95 13.63
C ALA A 618 12.54 -1.94 12.49
N ARG A 619 12.95 -1.54 11.28
CA ARG A 619 12.04 -1.44 10.12
C ARG A 619 11.43 -2.77 9.67
N ASP A 620 12.10 -3.87 9.96
CA ASP A 620 11.75 -5.25 9.64
C ASP A 620 11.14 -6.02 10.82
N ARG A 621 10.96 -5.37 11.98
CA ARG A 621 10.44 -5.97 13.20
C ARG A 621 9.26 -5.16 13.72
N ILE A 622 8.09 -5.74 13.61
CA ILE A 622 6.87 -5.10 14.10
C ILE A 622 5.99 -6.13 14.81
N ALA A 623 5.47 -5.75 15.96
CA ALA A 623 4.44 -6.49 16.67
C ALA A 623 3.34 -5.52 17.10
N ASN A 624 2.09 -5.89 16.88
CA ASN A 624 0.91 -5.11 17.23
C ASN A 624 -0.04 -5.93 18.09
N LEU A 625 -0.66 -5.28 19.06
CA LEU A 625 -1.73 -5.84 19.89
C LEU A 625 -2.85 -4.81 19.94
N GLY A 626 -4.06 -5.21 19.56
CA GLY A 626 -5.28 -4.41 19.60
C GLY A 626 -6.34 -5.11 20.42
N TYR A 627 -7.05 -4.36 21.26
CA TYR A 627 -8.26 -4.77 21.94
C TYR A 627 -9.35 -3.75 21.65
N GLN A 628 -10.54 -4.21 21.32
CA GLN A 628 -11.71 -3.36 21.07
C GLN A 628 -12.92 -3.93 21.79
N PHE A 629 -13.60 -3.06 22.49
CA PHE A 629 -14.84 -3.36 23.22
C PHE A 629 -15.90 -2.30 22.88
N ILE A 630 -17.08 -2.76 22.49
CA ILE A 630 -18.31 -1.96 22.38
C ILE A 630 -19.38 -2.80 23.08
N ARG A 631 -19.98 -2.23 24.13
CA ARG A 631 -20.99 -2.92 24.94
C ARG A 631 -22.03 -3.58 24.05
N ASP A 632 -22.37 -4.81 24.36
CA ASP A 632 -23.37 -5.63 23.68
C ASP A 632 -23.16 -5.89 22.18
N THR A 633 -22.06 -5.40 21.60
CA THR A 633 -21.83 -5.47 20.16
C THR A 633 -20.51 -6.14 19.80
N ILE A 634 -19.38 -5.66 20.33
CA ILE A 634 -18.04 -6.11 19.94
C ILE A 634 -17.19 -6.32 21.20
N GLU A 635 -16.52 -7.45 21.25
CA GLU A 635 -15.36 -7.65 22.11
C GLU A 635 -14.36 -8.51 21.36
N GLN A 636 -13.26 -7.91 20.92
CA GLN A 636 -12.30 -8.57 20.05
C GLN A 636 -10.86 -8.24 20.39
N LEU A 637 -9.99 -9.22 20.11
CA LEU A 637 -8.55 -9.12 20.18
C LEU A 637 -7.96 -9.25 18.78
N ASP A 638 -7.01 -8.39 18.43
CA ASP A 638 -6.23 -8.45 17.20
C ASP A 638 -4.75 -8.43 17.55
N ALA A 639 -4.02 -9.48 17.17
CA ALA A 639 -2.59 -9.57 17.39
C ALA A 639 -1.88 -9.87 16.07
N SER A 640 -0.81 -9.14 15.79
CA SER A 640 -0.03 -9.35 14.56
C SER A 640 1.45 -9.14 14.78
N ALA A 641 2.27 -9.86 14.03
CA ALA A 641 3.72 -9.71 14.06
C ALA A 641 4.34 -9.95 12.68
N GLU A 642 5.34 -9.16 12.35
CA GLU A 642 6.31 -9.44 11.30
C GLU A 642 7.69 -9.44 11.95
N TRP A 643 8.39 -10.58 11.90
CA TRP A 643 9.60 -10.76 12.69
C TRP A 643 10.62 -11.64 11.97
N PRO A 644 11.85 -11.19 11.80
CA PRO A 644 12.93 -12.05 11.32
C PRO A 644 13.28 -13.08 12.40
N LEU A 645 13.23 -14.37 12.04
CA LEU A 645 13.66 -15.48 12.86
C LEU A 645 15.16 -15.79 12.70
N GLY A 646 15.79 -15.11 11.75
CA GLY A 646 17.18 -15.20 11.39
C GLY A 646 17.49 -14.33 10.19
N PRO A 647 18.72 -14.34 9.66
CA PRO A 647 19.10 -13.46 8.54
C PRO A 647 18.35 -13.77 7.24
N ARG A 648 17.80 -14.96 7.10
CA ARG A 648 17.13 -15.41 5.88
C ARG A 648 15.66 -15.81 6.08
N LEU A 649 15.19 -15.93 7.31
CA LEU A 649 13.85 -16.42 7.62
C LEU A 649 13.06 -15.35 8.36
N ALA A 650 11.86 -15.02 7.88
CA ALA A 650 10.94 -14.11 8.55
C ALA A 650 9.57 -14.76 8.73
N LEU A 651 8.97 -14.53 9.88
CA LEU A 651 7.60 -14.90 10.23
C LEU A 651 6.69 -13.70 10.04
N ARG A 652 5.50 -13.93 9.47
CA ARG A 652 4.38 -13.01 9.46
C ARG A 652 3.16 -13.73 10.00
N ALA A 653 2.51 -13.16 11.00
CA ALA A 653 1.32 -13.76 11.57
C ALA A 653 0.33 -12.68 12.00
N ARG A 654 -0.95 -12.97 11.91
CA ARG A 654 -2.04 -12.18 12.48
C ARG A 654 -3.14 -13.11 12.95
N THR A 655 -3.80 -12.72 14.02
CA THR A 655 -5.05 -13.35 14.46
C THR A 655 -6.01 -12.29 14.97
N MET A 656 -7.25 -12.34 14.51
CA MET A 656 -8.36 -11.56 14.99
C MET A 656 -9.40 -12.51 15.60
N TYR A 657 -9.69 -12.34 16.86
CA TYR A 657 -10.53 -13.23 17.63
C TYR A 657 -11.67 -12.47 18.32
N SER A 658 -12.90 -12.89 18.09
CA SER A 658 -14.07 -12.40 18.84
C SER A 658 -14.11 -13.09 20.21
N LEU A 659 -13.85 -12.32 21.28
CA LEU A 659 -14.01 -12.80 22.66
C LEU A 659 -15.47 -12.96 23.02
N ARG A 660 -16.34 -12.13 22.46
CA ARG A 660 -17.79 -12.19 22.65
C ARG A 660 -18.41 -13.47 22.09
N ASP A 661 -18.04 -13.81 20.83
CA ASP A 661 -18.64 -14.94 20.11
C ASP A 661 -17.79 -16.22 20.25
N ASP A 662 -16.70 -16.15 21.01
CA ASP A 662 -15.72 -17.23 21.24
C ASP A 662 -15.25 -17.91 19.95
N ARG A 663 -14.91 -17.10 18.93
CA ARG A 663 -14.51 -17.60 17.61
C ARG A 663 -13.43 -16.78 16.93
N ASN A 664 -12.65 -17.46 16.09
CA ASN A 664 -11.69 -16.83 15.22
C ASN A 664 -12.41 -16.15 14.05
N LEU A 665 -12.12 -14.87 13.82
CA LEU A 665 -12.65 -14.10 12.71
C LEU A 665 -11.74 -14.19 11.50
N GLU A 666 -10.43 -13.99 11.72
CA GLU A 666 -9.41 -14.10 10.69
C GLU A 666 -8.08 -14.48 11.34
N SER A 667 -7.35 -15.40 10.74
CA SER A 667 -5.96 -15.67 11.08
C SER A 667 -5.17 -15.95 9.83
N TYR A 668 -3.94 -15.51 9.78
CA TYR A 668 -2.97 -16.00 8.82
C TYR A 668 -1.61 -16.16 9.45
N ALA A 669 -0.84 -17.10 8.92
CA ALA A 669 0.54 -17.31 9.26
C ALA A 669 1.35 -17.52 7.99
N GLY A 670 2.49 -16.86 7.87
CA GLY A 670 3.36 -16.95 6.71
C GLY A 670 4.81 -17.02 7.11
N LEU A 671 5.55 -17.88 6.43
CA LEU A 671 7.01 -17.97 6.50
C LEU A 671 7.59 -17.47 5.18
N SER A 672 8.54 -16.56 5.27
CA SER A 672 9.30 -16.07 4.13
C SER A 672 10.76 -16.41 4.32
N TYR A 673 11.31 -17.20 3.41
CA TYR A 673 12.73 -17.49 3.36
C TYR A 673 13.37 -16.77 2.19
N HIS A 674 14.45 -16.04 2.43
CA HIS A 674 15.21 -15.29 1.43
C HIS A 674 16.62 -15.83 1.32
N SER A 675 16.98 -16.35 0.15
CA SER A 675 18.36 -16.63 -0.24
C SER A 675 18.94 -15.40 -0.97
N CYS A 676 20.20 -15.49 -1.38
CA CYS A 676 20.83 -14.40 -2.15
C CYS A 676 20.25 -14.22 -3.55
N CYS A 677 19.66 -15.25 -4.13
CA CYS A 677 19.15 -15.26 -5.50
C CYS A 677 17.73 -15.80 -5.65
N TRP A 678 17.04 -16.11 -4.56
CA TRP A 678 15.63 -16.54 -4.58
C TRP A 678 14.94 -16.29 -3.25
N ALA A 679 13.62 -16.27 -3.26
CA ALA A 679 12.82 -16.26 -2.04
C ALA A 679 11.62 -17.21 -2.17
N VAL A 680 11.26 -17.85 -1.06
CA VAL A 680 10.05 -18.66 -0.94
C VAL A 680 9.15 -18.06 0.13
N ARG A 681 7.86 -17.96 -0.17
CA ARG A 681 6.85 -17.52 0.79
C ARG A 681 5.72 -18.55 0.84
N LEU A 682 5.41 -19.00 2.02
CA LEU A 682 4.31 -19.91 2.31
C LEU A 682 3.34 -19.20 3.26
N PHE A 683 2.07 -19.11 2.88
CA PHE A 683 1.03 -18.50 3.70
C PHE A 683 -0.12 -19.47 3.89
N ALA A 684 -0.53 -19.64 5.13
CA ALA A 684 -1.80 -20.28 5.49
C ALA A 684 -2.75 -19.23 6.04
N SER A 685 -3.99 -19.24 5.61
CA SER A 685 -5.04 -18.31 6.04
C SER A 685 -6.29 -19.06 6.47
N ARG A 686 -7.00 -18.48 7.42
CA ARG A 686 -8.31 -18.91 7.89
C ARG A 686 -9.16 -17.67 8.12
N ARG A 687 -10.32 -17.59 7.52
CA ARG A 687 -11.24 -16.45 7.69
C ARG A 687 -12.69 -16.90 7.81
N LEU A 688 -13.46 -16.09 8.50
CA LEU A 688 -14.91 -16.25 8.57
C LEU A 688 -15.55 -15.76 7.25
N SER A 689 -16.52 -16.47 6.75
CA SER A 689 -17.27 -16.17 5.54
C SER A 689 -18.77 -16.41 5.79
N GLY A 690 -19.64 -15.52 5.30
CA GLY A 690 -21.08 -15.63 5.50
C GLY A 690 -21.53 -15.70 6.96
N GLY A 691 -20.76 -15.14 7.87
CA GLY A 691 -21.06 -15.07 9.30
C GLY A 691 -20.82 -16.35 10.11
N THR A 692 -20.72 -17.52 9.49
CA THR A 692 -20.59 -18.80 10.22
C THR A 692 -19.56 -19.76 9.66
N THR A 693 -19.27 -19.71 8.37
CA THR A 693 -18.40 -20.67 7.69
C THR A 693 -16.93 -20.24 7.78
N GLN A 694 -16.05 -21.17 8.18
CA GLN A 694 -14.61 -20.95 8.12
C GLN A 694 -14.08 -21.38 6.74
N VAL A 695 -13.31 -20.50 6.11
CA VAL A 695 -12.63 -20.76 4.83
C VAL A 695 -11.14 -20.80 5.08
N ASN A 696 -10.49 -21.88 4.71
CA ASN A 696 -9.04 -22.04 4.81
C ASN A 696 -8.40 -21.87 3.44
N GLY A 697 -7.20 -21.34 3.41
CA GLY A 697 -6.39 -21.16 2.22
C GLY A 697 -4.91 -21.41 2.49
N ILE A 698 -4.21 -21.92 1.48
CA ILE A 698 -2.74 -22.06 1.48
C ILE A 698 -2.25 -21.47 0.17
N HIS A 699 -1.26 -20.60 0.25
CA HIS A 699 -0.63 -19.94 -0.90
C HIS A 699 0.87 -20.12 -0.85
N PHE A 700 1.44 -20.46 -1.98
CA PHE A 700 2.86 -20.64 -2.18
C PHE A 700 3.37 -19.68 -3.25
N GLU A 701 4.49 -19.04 -2.99
CA GLU A 701 5.15 -18.13 -3.91
C GLU A 701 6.66 -18.44 -3.93
N LEU A 702 7.20 -18.59 -5.13
CA LEU A 702 8.63 -18.74 -5.39
C LEU A 702 9.10 -17.54 -6.19
N GLU A 703 10.08 -16.79 -5.68
CA GLU A 703 10.74 -15.69 -6.36
C GLU A 703 12.15 -16.11 -6.77
N LEU A 704 12.47 -15.97 -8.06
CA LEU A 704 13.81 -16.16 -8.60
C LEU A 704 14.37 -14.78 -8.97
N THR A 705 15.35 -14.32 -8.23
CA THR A 705 15.90 -12.99 -8.38
C THR A 705 16.56 -12.83 -9.75
N GLY A 706 16.20 -11.78 -10.50
CA GLY A 706 16.77 -11.50 -11.83
C GLY A 706 16.02 -12.11 -13.02
N LEU A 707 15.00 -12.95 -12.82
CA LEU A 707 14.05 -13.36 -13.86
C LEU A 707 12.80 -12.48 -13.91
N GLY A 708 12.71 -11.45 -13.08
CA GLY A 708 11.58 -10.54 -12.93
C GLY A 708 11.14 -10.46 -11.47
N LYS A 709 10.62 -9.30 -11.06
CA LYS A 709 9.92 -9.18 -9.77
C LYS A 709 8.61 -9.95 -9.90
N LEU A 710 8.55 -11.01 -9.21
CA LEU A 710 7.35 -11.79 -8.94
C LEU A 710 6.28 -10.93 -8.34
N GLY A 711 5.05 -11.16 -8.80
CA GLY A 711 3.86 -10.44 -8.48
C GLY A 711 3.87 -9.80 -7.09
N GLU A 712 3.26 -8.64 -6.94
CA GLU A 712 3.16 -7.99 -5.64
C GLU A 712 2.77 -9.05 -4.61
N ALA A 713 3.68 -9.32 -3.68
CA ALA A 713 3.28 -9.96 -2.45
C ALA A 713 2.03 -9.22 -1.97
N PRO A 714 0.92 -9.87 -1.63
CA PRO A 714 -0.26 -9.19 -1.14
C PRO A 714 0.22 -8.17 -0.15
N ALA A 715 -0.01 -6.88 -0.46
CA ALA A 715 0.57 -5.75 0.26
C ALA A 715 0.42 -6.06 1.72
N SER A 716 1.54 -6.14 2.46
CA SER A 716 1.55 -6.77 3.78
C SER A 716 0.33 -6.27 4.53
N PRO A 717 -0.67 -7.10 4.86
CA PRO A 717 -1.88 -6.65 5.55
C PRO A 717 -1.53 -5.93 6.84
N LEU A 718 -0.32 -6.14 7.36
CA LEU A 718 0.25 -5.49 8.53
C LEU A 718 0.66 -4.03 8.31
N LYS A 719 0.95 -3.63 7.06
CA LYS A 719 1.26 -2.23 6.73
C LYS A 719 0.03 -1.40 6.39
N GLN A 720 -1.07 -2.02 5.99
CA GLN A 720 -2.33 -1.36 5.64
C GLN A 720 -3.43 -1.49 6.69
N GLY A 721 -3.33 -2.43 7.60
CA GLY A 721 -4.38 -2.74 8.54
C GLY A 721 -3.97 -2.43 9.96
N LEU A 722 -4.84 -1.83 10.66
CA LEU A 722 -5.09 -1.60 12.07
C LEU A 722 -4.65 -0.24 12.57
N PHE A 723 -3.48 0.25 12.24
CA PHE A 723 -3.04 1.56 12.74
C PHE A 723 -2.19 2.24 11.67
N SER A 724 -2.82 3.09 10.86
CA SER A 724 -2.11 4.23 10.31
C SER A 724 -1.72 5.13 11.48
N PHE A 725 -0.70 4.74 12.23
CA PHE A 725 0.13 5.75 12.84
C PHE A 725 0.66 6.56 11.67
N PRO A 726 0.44 7.88 11.61
CA PRO A 726 1.20 8.69 10.69
C PRO A 726 2.66 8.36 11.00
N ALA A 727 3.39 7.89 10.01
CA ALA A 727 4.83 7.84 10.05
C ALA A 727 5.31 9.30 9.97
N GLU A 728 5.07 10.06 11.01
CA GLU A 728 5.80 11.28 11.31
C GLU A 728 7.13 10.88 11.90
N THR A 729 7.95 10.31 11.05
CA THR A 729 9.38 10.52 11.16
C THR A 729 9.64 11.83 10.46
N PRO A 730 10.07 12.90 11.13
CA PRO A 730 10.55 14.08 10.44
C PRO A 730 11.65 13.61 9.50
N SER A 731 11.46 13.81 8.20
CA SER A 731 12.52 13.70 7.22
C SER A 731 13.62 14.63 7.69
N ARG A 732 14.72 14.08 8.23
CA ARG A 732 15.96 14.83 8.33
C ARG A 732 16.31 15.26 6.92
N GLY A 733 16.13 16.55 6.65
CA GLY A 733 16.62 17.18 5.46
C GLY A 733 18.11 16.89 5.32
N GLY A 734 18.45 16.06 4.35
CA GLY A 734 19.78 15.96 3.83
C GLY A 734 20.02 17.22 3.00
N GLY A 735 20.66 18.21 3.59
CA GLY A 735 21.30 19.27 2.83
C GLY A 735 22.55 18.69 2.15
N GLY A 736 22.76 19.03 0.89
CA GLY A 736 23.91 18.72 0.07
C GLY A 736 23.55 18.86 -1.40
#